data_6cb237f5b0c57a12aa8c0b11dc1483cc
#
_entry.id   6cb237f5b0c57a12aa8c0b11dc1483cc
#
_cell.length_a   1.000
_cell.length_b   1.000
_cell.length_c   1.000
_cell.angle_alpha   90.00
_cell.angle_beta   90.00
_cell.angle_gamma   90.00
#
_symmetry.space_group_name_H-M   'P 1'
#
loop_
_entity.id
_entity.type
_entity.pdbx_description
1 polymer ?
#
loop_
_entity_poly.entity_id
_entity_poly.type
_entity_poly.pdbx_seq_one_letter_code
_entity_poly.pdbx_strand_id
1 'polypeptide(L)'
;FGLVYFGALMSWLLPLTRLGWFVLVAGQAGFMALLFAFTAAMWRDDLAVRSSFAFGAGWAAVEWLRGIYPLGGFTWGGLGYTQHDNPLLLPLASVAGVWGISLVVASVNALAVTAAIRFRRERLVAARALTLAAVVIMIPVIIPIPAPKGPTVDVAIVQGNVPKFVAVESRIIEDRIVAENHARQHLRLASDPPDLAIWPENAIDRDPTRDPELGPLVTEPIRAVGSYTLVGAITETGDGRVLNQDLLYTPDARLEARYTKNHLVPYGEYVPFRRYLSWIRALEQVPRDMTPGNRPGTFDIPEGRFAAVICFENAFPDLVRRFLARNAGFLVVSTNNATFLRSPASAQHVVMSELRAVENGRWVVHAAISGISAIVDHRGRVVGETALFKPALLRADIPQGNARTVFNLIGGWIPVMFFVGALGGLMVSKRRKRQETSPSPDDPRVAVVLPTYNERENIEEVLRRLLAVGERIDVIVVDDSSPDGTGEIVRAHPAAQFGRVVLMERPGKQGLASAYRDGFRRALDAGYDLVVEMDSDLSHRPEDLPRLLEGARRYDLTVGSRYIKGGAIQNWSLSRRILSRGGNLYARIILGHRVKDSTSGYRAFRPEVLVHLLDQGIVSEGYGFQIELAYRAWQAGFSVGEVPITFEERRAGTSKLSRGIVVEALWRVLQWGIRDRLLRRGSKKPSASPGT
;
A
#
# COMPACT_ATOMS: atom_id res chain seq x y z
N PHE A 1 -7.62 -8.47 -1.02
CA PHE A 1 -6.38 -9.25 -1.05
C PHE A 1 -5.76 -9.35 0.35
N GLY A 2 -5.32 -8.21 0.97
CA GLY A 2 -4.57 -8.22 2.22
C GLY A 2 -5.26 -8.96 3.38
N LEU A 3 -6.58 -8.79 3.56
CA LEU A 3 -7.33 -9.50 4.60
C LEU A 3 -7.28 -11.03 4.43
N VAL A 4 -7.44 -11.52 3.20
CA VAL A 4 -7.40 -12.97 2.92
C VAL A 4 -5.98 -13.50 3.07
N TYR A 5 -5.00 -12.81 2.50
CA TYR A 5 -3.60 -13.20 2.54
C TYR A 5 -3.07 -13.29 3.99
N PHE A 6 -3.15 -12.20 4.74
CA PHE A 6 -2.66 -12.19 6.11
C PHE A 6 -3.57 -12.96 7.07
N GLY A 7 -4.88 -13.04 6.81
CA GLY A 7 -5.81 -13.83 7.59
C GLY A 7 -5.47 -15.32 7.57
N ALA A 8 -5.18 -15.86 6.40
CA ALA A 8 -4.77 -17.25 6.26
C ALA A 8 -3.35 -17.49 6.82
N LEU A 9 -2.40 -16.63 6.46
CA LEU A 9 -1.00 -16.75 6.86
C LEU A 9 -0.80 -16.73 8.37
N MET A 10 -1.55 -15.88 9.08
CA MET A 10 -1.46 -15.69 10.53
C MET A 10 -2.56 -16.43 11.31
N SER A 11 -3.20 -17.43 10.70
CA SER A 11 -4.25 -18.23 11.36
C SER A 11 -3.79 -18.90 12.67
N TRP A 12 -2.48 -19.13 12.80
CA TRP A 12 -1.86 -19.64 14.02
C TRP A 12 -1.99 -18.72 15.24
N LEU A 13 -2.32 -17.45 15.06
CA LEU A 13 -2.57 -16.50 16.15
C LEU A 13 -4.00 -16.60 16.71
N LEU A 14 -4.95 -17.17 15.96
CA LEU A 14 -6.36 -17.29 16.37
C LEU A 14 -6.57 -18.03 17.69
N PRO A 15 -5.87 -19.15 17.99
CA PRO A 15 -6.01 -19.84 19.27
C PRO A 15 -5.51 -19.00 20.45
N LEU A 16 -4.57 -18.08 20.24
CA LEU A 16 -3.99 -17.23 21.27
C LEU A 16 -4.85 -16.00 21.54
N THR A 17 -5.23 -15.29 20.48
CA THR A 17 -6.02 -14.05 20.58
C THR A 17 -6.78 -13.74 19.30
N ARG A 18 -8.10 -13.85 19.32
CA ARG A 18 -8.95 -13.51 18.16
C ARG A 18 -8.91 -12.02 17.85
N LEU A 19 -8.96 -11.17 18.87
CA LEU A 19 -8.89 -9.71 18.70
C LEU A 19 -7.52 -9.27 18.18
N GLY A 20 -6.42 -9.79 18.77
CA GLY A 20 -5.07 -9.51 18.31
C GLY A 20 -4.84 -9.95 16.87
N TRP A 21 -5.33 -11.12 16.48
CA TRP A 21 -5.31 -11.59 15.11
C TRP A 21 -6.04 -10.62 14.17
N PHE A 22 -7.27 -10.22 14.51
CA PHE A 22 -8.06 -9.30 13.67
C PHE A 22 -7.35 -7.94 13.49
N VAL A 23 -6.87 -7.34 14.59
CA VAL A 23 -6.18 -6.03 14.56
C VAL A 23 -4.90 -6.11 13.73
N LEU A 24 -4.09 -7.18 13.92
CA LEU A 24 -2.86 -7.37 13.17
C LEU A 24 -3.15 -7.56 11.68
N VAL A 25 -4.09 -8.44 11.32
CA VAL A 25 -4.48 -8.70 9.92
C VAL A 25 -5.04 -7.44 9.26
N ALA A 26 -5.89 -6.67 9.94
CA ALA A 26 -6.43 -5.42 9.42
C ALA A 26 -5.32 -4.37 9.19
N GLY A 27 -4.38 -4.24 10.14
CA GLY A 27 -3.22 -3.36 10.01
C GLY A 27 -2.34 -3.74 8.82
N GLN A 28 -2.01 -5.02 8.66
CA GLN A 28 -1.22 -5.51 7.53
C GLN A 28 -1.96 -5.33 6.19
N ALA A 29 -3.28 -5.56 6.16
CA ALA A 29 -4.11 -5.31 4.98
C ALA A 29 -4.15 -3.82 4.60
N GLY A 30 -4.07 -2.91 5.58
CA GLY A 30 -3.94 -1.47 5.34
C GLY A 30 -2.69 -1.10 4.53
N PHE A 31 -1.55 -1.72 4.82
CA PHE A 31 -0.33 -1.53 4.01
C PHE A 31 -0.52 -2.02 2.56
N MET A 32 -1.23 -3.13 2.34
CA MET A 32 -1.55 -3.59 0.98
C MET A 32 -2.52 -2.62 0.28
N ALA A 33 -3.48 -2.05 0.99
CA ALA A 33 -4.37 -1.04 0.42
C ALA A 33 -3.59 0.21 -0.04
N LEU A 34 -2.60 0.66 0.72
CA LEU A 34 -1.70 1.74 0.33
C LEU A 34 -0.89 1.39 -0.93
N LEU A 35 -0.36 0.17 -1.02
CA LEU A 35 0.35 -0.32 -2.20
C LEU A 35 -0.54 -0.29 -3.45
N PHE A 36 -1.76 -0.81 -3.36
CA PHE A 36 -2.67 -0.83 -4.50
C PHE A 36 -3.15 0.57 -4.89
N ALA A 37 -3.38 1.46 -3.93
CA ALA A 37 -3.69 2.87 -4.20
C ALA A 37 -2.51 3.58 -4.90
N PHE A 38 -1.27 3.35 -4.45
CA PHE A 38 -0.06 3.85 -5.07
C PHE A 38 0.10 3.30 -6.50
N THR A 39 -0.10 2.00 -6.69
CA THR A 39 -0.04 1.36 -8.00
C THR A 39 -1.08 1.93 -8.96
N ALA A 40 -2.32 2.11 -8.52
CA ALA A 40 -3.38 2.71 -9.34
C ALA A 40 -3.04 4.16 -9.76
N ALA A 41 -2.33 4.91 -8.90
CA ALA A 41 -1.89 6.26 -9.20
C ALA A 41 -0.71 6.33 -10.20
N MET A 42 0.11 5.26 -10.23
CA MET A 42 1.33 5.19 -11.05
C MET A 42 1.15 4.42 -12.36
N TRP A 43 0.20 3.48 -12.41
CA TRP A 43 0.07 2.58 -13.54
C TRP A 43 -0.22 3.34 -14.83
N ARG A 44 0.55 3.02 -15.84
CA ARG A 44 0.40 3.56 -17.20
C ARG A 44 0.32 2.39 -18.18
N ASP A 45 -0.72 2.37 -18.96
CA ASP A 45 -0.94 1.31 -19.95
C ASP A 45 0.09 1.33 -21.08
N ASP A 46 0.51 2.52 -21.53
CA ASP A 46 1.57 2.71 -22.53
C ASP A 46 2.97 2.27 -22.02
N LEU A 47 3.16 2.24 -20.70
CA LEU A 47 4.40 1.81 -20.04
C LEU A 47 4.19 0.57 -19.15
N ALA A 48 3.27 -0.33 -19.52
CA ALA A 48 2.85 -1.45 -18.67
C ALA A 48 4.02 -2.32 -18.16
N VAL A 49 5.04 -2.57 -19.00
CA VAL A 49 6.25 -3.30 -18.59
C VAL A 49 7.02 -2.56 -17.49
N ARG A 50 7.23 -1.24 -17.64
CA ARG A 50 7.89 -0.43 -16.61
C ARG A 50 7.04 -0.32 -15.34
N SER A 51 5.73 -0.19 -15.49
CA SER A 51 4.78 -0.17 -14.37
C SER A 51 4.81 -1.46 -13.57
N SER A 52 5.09 -2.60 -14.20
CA SER A 52 5.26 -3.90 -13.53
C SER A 52 6.45 -3.91 -12.58
N PHE A 53 7.59 -3.35 -12.98
CA PHE A 53 8.76 -3.22 -12.08
C PHE A 53 8.54 -2.17 -10.98
N ALA A 54 7.86 -1.07 -11.27
CA ALA A 54 7.49 -0.09 -10.27
C ALA A 54 6.52 -0.67 -9.22
N PHE A 55 5.62 -1.56 -9.63
CA PHE A 55 4.78 -2.34 -8.71
C PHE A 55 5.61 -3.23 -7.79
N GLY A 56 6.58 -3.98 -8.35
CA GLY A 56 7.49 -4.82 -7.55
C GLY A 56 8.31 -4.00 -6.54
N ALA A 57 8.85 -2.85 -6.98
CA ALA A 57 9.57 -1.94 -6.09
C ALA A 57 8.67 -1.37 -4.99
N GLY A 58 7.44 -1.00 -5.32
CA GLY A 58 6.43 -0.56 -4.37
C GLY A 58 6.08 -1.67 -3.36
N TRP A 59 5.98 -2.92 -3.82
CA TRP A 59 5.75 -4.07 -2.94
C TRP A 59 6.88 -4.24 -1.92
N ALA A 60 8.12 -4.31 -2.38
CA ALA A 60 9.30 -4.44 -1.51
C ALA A 60 9.43 -3.26 -0.52
N ALA A 61 9.14 -2.03 -0.98
CA ALA A 61 9.14 -0.84 -0.14
C ALA A 61 8.06 -0.89 0.96
N VAL A 62 6.86 -1.39 0.64
CA VAL A 62 5.77 -1.55 1.61
C VAL A 62 6.10 -2.66 2.61
N GLU A 63 6.71 -3.78 2.19
CA GLU A 63 7.18 -4.82 3.11
C GLU A 63 8.24 -4.30 4.07
N TRP A 64 9.17 -3.49 3.60
CA TRP A 64 10.15 -2.83 4.44
C TRP A 64 9.49 -1.85 5.42
N LEU A 65 8.58 -1.00 4.94
CA LEU A 65 7.89 -0.01 5.77
C LEU A 65 7.10 -0.67 6.93
N ARG A 66 6.35 -1.74 6.63
CA ARG A 66 5.64 -2.50 7.66
C ARG A 66 6.59 -3.26 8.60
N GLY A 67 7.82 -3.51 8.17
CA GLY A 67 8.88 -4.11 8.98
C GLY A 67 9.56 -3.17 9.97
N ILE A 68 9.27 -1.86 9.90
CA ILE A 68 9.81 -0.85 10.83
C ILE A 68 8.72 -0.06 11.58
N TYR A 69 7.50 -0.02 11.07
CA TYR A 69 6.40 0.77 11.61
C TYR A 69 5.05 0.03 11.52
N PRO A 70 4.15 0.19 12.51
CA PRO A 70 4.31 0.80 13.83
C PRO A 70 4.99 -0.15 14.84
N LEU A 71 5.25 0.32 16.05
CA LEU A 71 5.73 -0.47 17.22
C LEU A 71 6.99 -1.32 16.96
N GLY A 72 7.92 -0.85 16.12
CA GLY A 72 9.11 -1.60 15.72
C GLY A 72 8.89 -2.50 14.50
N GLY A 73 7.67 -2.55 13.98
CA GLY A 73 7.31 -3.26 12.76
C GLY A 73 6.93 -4.73 12.93
N PHE A 74 6.47 -5.30 11.81
CA PHE A 74 6.10 -6.71 11.72
C PHE A 74 6.48 -7.25 10.33
N THR A 75 7.56 -7.99 10.24
CA THR A 75 8.15 -8.48 8.99
C THR A 75 7.59 -9.83 8.54
N TRP A 76 6.81 -10.52 9.39
CA TRP A 76 6.26 -11.84 9.12
C TRP A 76 5.40 -11.84 7.85
N GLY A 77 5.54 -12.88 7.01
CA GLY A 77 4.73 -13.04 5.81
C GLY A 77 5.10 -12.10 4.65
N GLY A 78 6.38 -11.77 4.49
CA GLY A 78 6.89 -11.18 3.26
C GLY A 78 6.79 -12.15 2.09
N LEU A 79 6.51 -11.64 0.89
CA LEU A 79 6.33 -12.46 -0.31
C LEU A 79 7.60 -13.26 -0.65
N GLY A 80 8.78 -12.71 -0.38
CA GLY A 80 10.06 -13.38 -0.63
C GLY A 80 10.25 -14.67 0.16
N TYR A 81 9.62 -14.81 1.34
CA TYR A 81 9.71 -16.05 2.12
C TYR A 81 9.05 -17.25 1.42
N THR A 82 8.11 -17.03 0.50
CA THR A 82 7.48 -18.10 -0.29
C THR A 82 8.45 -18.78 -1.26
N GLN A 83 9.66 -18.26 -1.41
CA GLN A 83 10.68 -18.74 -2.35
C GLN A 83 11.87 -19.38 -1.62
N HIS A 84 11.70 -19.80 -0.37
CA HIS A 84 12.77 -20.33 0.48
C HIS A 84 13.42 -21.62 -0.07
N ASP A 85 12.66 -22.43 -0.77
CA ASP A 85 13.09 -23.68 -1.42
C ASP A 85 13.30 -23.55 -2.93
N ASN A 86 13.17 -22.34 -3.48
CA ASN A 86 13.34 -22.09 -4.90
C ASN A 86 14.81 -21.80 -5.26
N PRO A 87 15.56 -22.76 -5.86
CA PRO A 87 16.98 -22.60 -6.14
C PRO A 87 17.26 -21.51 -7.20
N LEU A 88 16.26 -21.11 -7.99
CA LEU A 88 16.41 -20.04 -9.00
C LEU A 88 16.42 -18.67 -8.37
N LEU A 89 15.57 -18.42 -7.36
CA LEU A 89 15.40 -17.09 -6.78
C LEU A 89 16.14 -16.88 -5.46
N LEU A 90 16.35 -17.95 -4.69
CA LEU A 90 16.96 -17.90 -3.37
C LEU A 90 18.34 -17.20 -3.35
N PRO A 91 19.24 -17.39 -4.35
CA PRO A 91 20.54 -16.70 -4.37
C PRO A 91 20.43 -15.16 -4.38
N LEU A 92 19.32 -14.60 -4.87
CA LEU A 92 19.09 -13.16 -4.86
C LEU A 92 19.07 -12.57 -3.43
N ALA A 93 18.73 -13.39 -2.42
CA ALA A 93 18.78 -12.95 -1.03
C ALA A 93 20.18 -12.51 -0.59
N SER A 94 21.24 -13.13 -1.13
CA SER A 94 22.62 -12.74 -0.82
C SER A 94 23.00 -11.33 -1.34
N VAL A 95 22.21 -10.78 -2.27
CA VAL A 95 22.42 -9.44 -2.84
C VAL A 95 21.44 -8.44 -2.29
N ALA A 96 20.15 -8.77 -2.34
CA ALA A 96 19.07 -7.82 -2.08
C ALA A 96 18.13 -8.21 -0.92
N GLY A 97 18.49 -9.28 -0.17
CA GLY A 97 17.69 -9.78 0.94
C GLY A 97 16.34 -10.33 0.49
N VAL A 98 15.50 -10.67 1.45
CA VAL A 98 14.12 -11.11 1.20
C VAL A 98 13.32 -10.10 0.37
N TRP A 99 13.61 -8.81 0.52
CA TRP A 99 12.93 -7.74 -0.23
C TRP A 99 13.24 -7.76 -1.73
N GLY A 100 14.45 -8.16 -2.12
CA GLY A 100 14.81 -8.35 -3.53
C GLY A 100 14.04 -9.49 -4.17
N ILE A 101 13.84 -10.59 -3.45
CA ILE A 101 12.99 -11.70 -3.90
C ILE A 101 11.55 -11.23 -4.03
N SER A 102 11.01 -10.51 -3.04
CA SER A 102 9.65 -9.94 -3.09
C SER A 102 9.45 -9.03 -4.30
N LEU A 103 10.44 -8.16 -4.61
CA LEU A 103 10.42 -7.31 -5.81
C LEU A 103 10.30 -8.16 -7.08
N VAL A 104 11.13 -9.19 -7.21
CA VAL A 104 11.13 -10.06 -8.40
C VAL A 104 9.81 -10.79 -8.53
N VAL A 105 9.32 -11.43 -7.47
CA VAL A 105 8.06 -12.18 -7.49
C VAL A 105 6.89 -11.26 -7.86
N ALA A 106 6.77 -10.09 -7.24
CA ALA A 106 5.72 -9.13 -7.55
C ALA A 106 5.81 -8.60 -8.99
N SER A 107 7.03 -8.27 -9.46
CA SER A 107 7.25 -7.82 -10.84
C SER A 107 6.90 -8.88 -11.87
N VAL A 108 7.30 -10.12 -11.66
CA VAL A 108 7.01 -11.25 -12.55
C VAL A 108 5.51 -11.50 -12.65
N ASN A 109 4.79 -11.46 -11.53
CA ASN A 109 3.33 -11.58 -11.54
C ASN A 109 2.67 -10.44 -12.33
N ALA A 110 3.13 -9.20 -12.15
CA ALA A 110 2.60 -8.05 -12.90
C ALA A 110 2.94 -8.14 -14.39
N LEU A 111 4.12 -8.63 -14.77
CA LEU A 111 4.51 -8.89 -16.16
C LEU A 111 3.66 -10.01 -16.78
N ALA A 112 3.39 -11.07 -16.05
CA ALA A 112 2.52 -12.17 -16.50
C ALA A 112 1.09 -11.67 -16.76
N VAL A 113 0.54 -10.86 -15.84
CA VAL A 113 -0.78 -10.23 -16.03
C VAL A 113 -0.76 -9.27 -17.23
N THR A 114 0.29 -8.47 -17.39
CA THR A 114 0.47 -7.58 -18.56
C THR A 114 0.47 -8.39 -19.85
N ALA A 115 1.23 -9.49 -19.89
CA ALA A 115 1.27 -10.38 -21.07
C ALA A 115 -0.11 -10.98 -21.38
N ALA A 116 -0.81 -11.48 -20.37
CA ALA A 116 -2.14 -12.09 -20.54
C ALA A 116 -3.18 -11.09 -21.10
N ILE A 117 -3.21 -9.87 -20.57
CA ILE A 117 -4.14 -8.82 -21.02
C ILE A 117 -3.82 -8.37 -22.45
N ARG A 118 -2.54 -8.24 -22.79
CA ARG A 118 -2.08 -7.71 -24.10
C ARG A 118 -1.95 -8.77 -25.18
N PHE A 119 -2.02 -10.05 -24.84
CA PHE A 119 -1.75 -11.17 -25.76
C PHE A 119 -2.55 -11.11 -27.07
N ARG A 120 -3.84 -10.77 -27.00
CA ARG A 120 -4.72 -10.73 -28.19
C ARG A 120 -4.55 -9.48 -29.04
N ARG A 121 -4.14 -8.34 -28.47
CA ARG A 121 -4.11 -7.03 -29.14
C ARG A 121 -2.70 -6.55 -29.48
N GLU A 122 -1.71 -6.87 -28.64
CA GLU A 122 -0.35 -6.36 -28.72
C GLU A 122 0.65 -7.49 -28.44
N ARG A 123 0.73 -8.47 -29.36
CA ARG A 123 1.55 -9.68 -29.19
C ARG A 123 3.02 -9.38 -28.87
N LEU A 124 3.59 -8.29 -29.47
CA LEU A 124 4.97 -7.90 -29.22
C LEU A 124 5.19 -7.42 -27.77
N VAL A 125 4.21 -6.67 -27.21
CA VAL A 125 4.28 -6.24 -25.80
C VAL A 125 4.16 -7.44 -24.87
N ALA A 126 3.25 -8.37 -25.18
CA ALA A 126 3.09 -9.61 -24.41
C ALA A 126 4.37 -10.47 -24.45
N ALA A 127 4.98 -10.64 -25.63
CA ALA A 127 6.24 -11.37 -25.78
C ALA A 127 7.38 -10.72 -24.98
N ARG A 128 7.53 -9.38 -25.07
CA ARG A 128 8.53 -8.63 -24.27
C ARG A 128 8.33 -8.80 -22.77
N ALA A 129 7.08 -8.76 -22.30
CA ALA A 129 6.77 -8.96 -20.87
C ALA A 129 7.15 -10.38 -20.41
N LEU A 130 6.84 -11.42 -21.17
CA LEU A 130 7.22 -12.80 -20.86
C LEU A 130 8.73 -13.02 -20.91
N THR A 131 9.41 -12.48 -21.93
CA THR A 131 10.88 -12.56 -22.03
C THR A 131 11.55 -11.90 -20.82
N LEU A 132 11.09 -10.70 -20.42
CA LEU A 132 11.63 -10.03 -19.25
C LEU A 132 11.33 -10.79 -17.95
N ALA A 133 10.15 -11.37 -17.81
CA ALA A 133 9.81 -12.21 -16.65
C ALA A 133 10.79 -13.41 -16.58
N ALA A 134 11.03 -14.10 -17.70
CA ALA A 134 11.99 -15.21 -17.75
C ALA A 134 13.42 -14.75 -17.42
N VAL A 135 13.87 -13.65 -17.99
CA VAL A 135 15.24 -13.11 -17.71
C VAL A 135 15.39 -12.77 -16.24
N VAL A 136 14.41 -12.10 -15.63
CA VAL A 136 14.47 -11.68 -14.22
C VAL A 136 14.48 -12.89 -13.28
N ILE A 137 13.78 -13.99 -13.62
CA ILE A 137 13.81 -15.25 -12.87
C ILE A 137 15.18 -15.93 -13.01
N MET A 138 15.83 -15.83 -14.17
CA MET A 138 17.10 -16.55 -14.43
C MET A 138 18.35 -15.83 -13.95
N ILE A 139 18.33 -14.49 -13.85
CA ILE A 139 19.48 -13.70 -13.39
C ILE A 139 20.03 -14.17 -12.04
N PRO A 140 19.22 -14.47 -11.00
CA PRO A 140 19.75 -14.88 -9.71
C PRO A 140 20.56 -16.18 -9.72
N VAL A 141 20.35 -17.05 -10.71
CA VAL A 141 21.06 -18.34 -10.83
C VAL A 141 22.59 -18.17 -10.91
N ILE A 142 23.06 -17.08 -11.51
CA ILE A 142 24.49 -16.79 -11.66
C ILE A 142 25.09 -16.07 -10.45
N ILE A 143 24.29 -15.75 -9.42
CA ILE A 143 24.76 -15.07 -8.21
C ILE A 143 25.45 -16.09 -7.30
N PRO A 144 26.75 -15.95 -7.02
CA PRO A 144 27.42 -16.84 -6.10
C PRO A 144 27.03 -16.53 -4.66
N ILE A 145 26.71 -17.56 -3.88
CA ILE A 145 26.58 -17.46 -2.43
C ILE A 145 27.93 -17.80 -1.83
N PRO A 146 28.63 -16.84 -1.19
CA PRO A 146 29.98 -17.12 -0.64
C PRO A 146 29.90 -18.17 0.45
N ALA A 147 30.71 -19.20 0.36
CA ALA A 147 30.84 -20.23 1.39
C ALA A 147 31.74 -19.74 2.52
N PRO A 148 31.37 -19.94 3.78
CA PRO A 148 32.27 -19.69 4.90
C PRO A 148 33.47 -20.67 4.81
N LYS A 149 34.68 -20.15 5.01
CA LYS A 149 35.93 -20.93 4.99
C LYS A 149 36.66 -20.71 6.31
N GLY A 150 36.98 -21.78 7.01
CA GLY A 150 37.66 -21.69 8.31
C GLY A 150 37.49 -22.97 9.11
N PRO A 151 38.00 -22.99 10.35
CA PRO A 151 37.77 -24.11 11.27
C PRO A 151 36.25 -24.28 11.52
N THR A 152 35.87 -25.44 11.98
CA THR A 152 34.50 -25.74 12.39
C THR A 152 34.37 -25.61 13.90
N VAL A 153 33.17 -25.29 14.37
CA VAL A 153 32.71 -25.40 15.75
C VAL A 153 31.71 -26.53 15.81
N ASP A 154 31.92 -27.48 16.68
CA ASP A 154 30.95 -28.53 16.93
C ASP A 154 29.84 -28.03 17.83
N VAL A 155 28.64 -27.92 17.29
CA VAL A 155 27.48 -27.31 17.97
C VAL A 155 26.39 -28.33 18.20
N ALA A 156 25.86 -28.42 19.41
CA ALA A 156 24.74 -29.25 19.78
C ALA A 156 23.53 -28.42 20.27
N ILE A 157 22.39 -28.59 19.65
CA ILE A 157 21.09 -28.04 20.12
C ILE A 157 20.50 -29.05 21.13
N VAL A 158 20.15 -28.57 22.31
CA VAL A 158 19.49 -29.31 23.37
C VAL A 158 18.01 -28.94 23.42
N GLN A 159 17.15 -29.71 22.74
CA GLN A 159 15.70 -29.54 22.79
C GLN A 159 15.11 -30.35 23.94
N GLY A 160 14.78 -29.68 25.06
CA GLY A 160 14.24 -30.34 26.25
C GLY A 160 12.76 -30.66 26.20
N ASN A 161 12.03 -29.89 25.42
CA ASN A 161 10.56 -29.89 25.27
C ASN A 161 9.79 -29.41 26.52
N VAL A 162 8.69 -28.74 26.25
CA VAL A 162 7.69 -28.34 27.26
C VAL A 162 6.60 -29.43 27.34
N PRO A 163 6.26 -29.95 28.53
CA PRO A 163 5.20 -30.93 28.67
C PRO A 163 3.85 -30.39 28.20
N LYS A 164 3.09 -31.19 27.45
CA LYS A 164 1.81 -30.76 26.85
C LYS A 164 0.70 -30.43 27.83
N PHE A 165 0.75 -30.89 29.05
CA PHE A 165 -0.29 -30.77 30.07
C PHE A 165 0.35 -30.79 31.48
N VAL A 166 0.82 -29.68 31.95
CA VAL A 166 0.76 -29.44 33.39
C VAL A 166 -0.50 -28.57 33.58
N ALA A 167 -1.50 -29.11 34.28
CA ALA A 167 -2.63 -28.31 34.69
C ALA A 167 -2.11 -27.09 35.44
N VAL A 168 -2.59 -25.90 35.09
CA VAL A 168 -2.06 -24.57 35.44
C VAL A 168 -2.01 -24.26 36.94
N GLU A 169 -1.92 -25.25 37.80
CA GLU A 169 -1.90 -25.03 39.25
C GLU A 169 -0.55 -24.51 39.81
N SER A 170 0.53 -24.62 39.02
CA SER A 170 1.80 -24.00 39.41
C SER A 170 2.77 -23.84 38.25
N ARG A 171 2.99 -22.61 37.80
CA ARG A 171 4.08 -22.24 36.89
C ARG A 171 5.44 -22.71 37.41
N ILE A 172 5.64 -22.73 38.72
CA ILE A 172 6.87 -23.15 39.38
C ILE A 172 7.20 -24.63 39.08
N ILE A 173 6.20 -25.50 39.02
CA ILE A 173 6.37 -26.93 38.69
C ILE A 173 6.70 -27.08 37.21
N GLU A 174 6.06 -26.30 36.35
CA GLU A 174 6.34 -26.30 34.90
C GLU A 174 7.76 -25.89 34.61
N ASP A 175 8.23 -24.75 35.17
CA ASP A 175 9.60 -24.24 35.03
C ASP A 175 10.66 -25.28 35.42
N ARG A 176 10.44 -25.96 36.53
CA ARG A 176 11.35 -27.03 37.00
C ARG A 176 11.39 -28.22 36.05
N ILE A 177 10.23 -28.69 35.57
CA ILE A 177 10.18 -29.84 34.64
C ILE A 177 10.88 -29.50 33.33
N VAL A 178 10.70 -28.28 32.82
CA VAL A 178 11.37 -27.81 31.60
C VAL A 178 12.88 -27.79 31.80
N ALA A 179 13.37 -27.24 32.92
CA ALA A 179 14.79 -27.23 33.27
C ALA A 179 15.35 -28.63 33.38
N GLU A 180 14.69 -29.56 34.12
CA GLU A 180 15.08 -30.95 34.25
C GLU A 180 15.15 -31.68 32.92
N ASN A 181 14.24 -31.42 32.01
CA ASN A 181 14.23 -32.00 30.66
C ASN A 181 15.46 -31.57 29.86
N HIS A 182 15.81 -30.28 29.91
CA HIS A 182 17.01 -29.77 29.25
C HIS A 182 18.29 -30.34 29.89
N ALA A 183 18.35 -30.34 31.22
CA ALA A 183 19.47 -30.94 31.96
C ALA A 183 19.69 -32.43 31.58
N ARG A 184 18.63 -33.22 31.53
CA ARG A 184 18.65 -34.63 31.14
C ARG A 184 19.14 -34.82 29.71
N GLN A 185 18.70 -34.00 28.75
CA GLN A 185 19.18 -34.08 27.37
C GLN A 185 20.65 -33.62 27.26
N HIS A 186 21.02 -32.56 27.99
CA HIS A 186 22.39 -32.05 28.02
C HIS A 186 23.39 -33.12 28.54
N LEU A 187 23.05 -33.83 29.63
CA LEU A 187 23.88 -34.88 30.18
C LEU A 187 24.19 -36.03 29.21
N ARG A 188 23.38 -36.22 28.16
CA ARG A 188 23.66 -37.20 27.10
C ARG A 188 24.85 -36.83 26.23
N LEU A 189 25.34 -35.61 26.31
CA LEU A 189 26.51 -35.10 25.60
C LEU A 189 27.83 -35.45 26.37
N ALA A 190 27.76 -35.94 27.60
CA ALA A 190 28.94 -36.12 28.45
C ALA A 190 29.96 -37.15 27.90
N SER A 191 29.53 -38.11 27.08
CA SER A 191 30.43 -39.07 26.44
C SER A 191 31.21 -38.52 25.25
N ASP A 192 30.73 -37.45 24.65
CA ASP A 192 31.31 -36.78 23.49
C ASP A 192 30.89 -35.27 23.52
N PRO A 193 31.59 -34.47 24.32
CA PRO A 193 31.23 -33.06 24.54
C PRO A 193 31.39 -32.22 23.27
N PRO A 194 30.38 -31.41 22.87
CA PRO A 194 30.53 -30.43 21.79
C PRO A 194 31.33 -29.20 22.25
N ASP A 195 31.80 -28.38 21.32
CA ASP A 195 32.40 -27.08 21.64
C ASP A 195 31.36 -26.14 22.24
N LEU A 196 30.12 -26.16 21.69
CA LEU A 196 29.02 -25.34 22.14
C LEU A 196 27.71 -26.12 22.23
N ALA A 197 27.10 -26.16 23.41
CA ALA A 197 25.72 -26.61 23.60
C ALA A 197 24.76 -25.42 23.69
N ILE A 198 23.53 -25.57 23.15
CA ILE A 198 22.54 -24.49 23.11
C ILE A 198 21.21 -24.95 23.71
N TRP A 199 20.80 -24.32 24.80
CA TRP A 199 19.45 -24.40 25.37
C TRP A 199 18.63 -23.24 24.86
N PRO A 200 17.48 -23.47 24.24
CA PRO A 200 16.70 -22.42 23.58
C PRO A 200 16.05 -21.41 24.53
N GLU A 201 15.42 -20.37 23.96
CA GLU A 201 14.67 -19.34 24.70
C GLU A 201 13.71 -19.97 25.71
N ASN A 202 13.65 -19.42 26.92
CA ASN A 202 12.83 -19.91 28.04
C ASN A 202 13.08 -21.37 28.44
N ALA A 203 14.29 -21.90 28.19
CA ALA A 203 14.67 -23.16 28.79
C ALA A 203 14.67 -23.04 30.32
N ILE A 204 14.88 -21.84 30.84
CA ILE A 204 14.80 -21.46 32.26
C ILE A 204 13.95 -20.17 32.37
N ASP A 205 12.77 -20.29 33.01
CA ASP A 205 11.83 -19.16 33.13
C ASP A 205 12.00 -18.32 34.41
N ARG A 206 13.02 -18.60 35.20
CA ARG A 206 13.45 -17.81 36.36
C ARG A 206 14.95 -17.61 36.34
N ASP A 207 15.47 -16.58 37.03
CA ASP A 207 16.90 -16.24 37.00
C ASP A 207 17.75 -17.36 37.62
N PRO A 208 18.47 -18.18 36.82
CA PRO A 208 19.25 -19.28 37.35
C PRO A 208 20.47 -18.84 38.16
N THR A 209 20.85 -17.56 38.10
CA THR A 209 21.94 -17.02 38.89
C THR A 209 21.54 -16.65 40.31
N ARG A 210 20.23 -16.63 40.60
CA ARG A 210 19.64 -16.24 41.88
C ARG A 210 18.74 -17.33 42.49
N ASP A 211 18.17 -18.17 41.64
CA ASP A 211 17.25 -19.22 42.07
C ASP A 211 18.02 -20.43 42.60
N PRO A 212 17.86 -20.82 43.89
CA PRO A 212 18.62 -21.92 44.49
C PRO A 212 18.19 -23.29 43.98
N GLU A 213 16.98 -23.43 43.39
CA GLU A 213 16.52 -24.71 42.85
C GLU A 213 16.89 -24.88 41.39
N LEU A 214 16.74 -23.81 40.56
CA LEU A 214 17.00 -23.89 39.13
C LEU A 214 18.50 -23.71 38.79
N GLY A 215 19.24 -22.95 39.58
CA GLY A 215 20.68 -22.75 39.37
C GLY A 215 21.49 -24.08 39.23
N PRO A 216 21.32 -25.03 40.16
CA PRO A 216 21.97 -26.36 40.04
C PRO A 216 21.54 -27.12 38.79
N LEU A 217 20.29 -27.07 38.37
CA LEU A 217 19.80 -27.71 37.15
C LEU A 217 20.47 -27.21 35.86
N VAL A 218 21.06 -26.04 35.90
CA VAL A 218 21.87 -25.47 34.81
C VAL A 218 23.36 -25.81 35.02
N THR A 219 23.90 -25.50 36.18
CA THR A 219 25.36 -25.54 36.41
C THR A 219 25.92 -26.93 36.55
N GLU A 220 25.19 -27.87 37.14
CA GLU A 220 25.69 -29.27 37.31
C GLU A 220 25.81 -30.01 35.97
N PRO A 221 24.81 -29.97 35.06
CA PRO A 221 24.94 -30.59 33.75
C PRO A 221 26.08 -29.98 32.92
N ILE A 222 26.24 -28.65 32.98
CA ILE A 222 27.31 -27.94 32.25
C ILE A 222 28.69 -28.44 32.74
N ARG A 223 28.92 -28.51 34.05
CA ARG A 223 30.18 -29.05 34.60
C ARG A 223 30.42 -30.52 34.25
N ALA A 224 29.34 -31.31 34.26
CA ALA A 224 29.42 -32.74 33.96
C ALA A 224 29.78 -33.01 32.50
N VAL A 225 29.32 -32.16 31.57
CA VAL A 225 29.63 -32.26 30.14
C VAL A 225 30.96 -31.55 29.81
N GLY A 226 31.21 -30.38 30.40
CA GLY A 226 32.43 -29.60 30.17
C GLY A 226 32.47 -28.84 28.86
N SER A 227 31.30 -28.41 28.34
CA SER A 227 31.16 -27.62 27.11
C SER A 227 30.76 -26.16 27.41
N TYR A 228 31.16 -25.23 26.55
CA TYR A 228 30.48 -23.92 26.54
C TYR A 228 29.01 -24.12 26.33
N THR A 229 28.16 -23.40 27.08
CA THR A 229 26.71 -23.59 27.00
C THR A 229 25.99 -22.24 26.94
N LEU A 230 25.23 -22.01 25.86
CA LEU A 230 24.32 -20.87 25.75
C LEU A 230 22.96 -21.29 26.29
N VAL A 231 22.43 -20.56 27.27
CA VAL A 231 21.16 -20.87 27.97
C VAL A 231 20.18 -19.72 27.83
N GLY A 232 19.05 -19.98 27.18
CA GLY A 232 17.94 -19.02 27.12
C GLY A 232 17.18 -18.96 28.45
N ALA A 233 17.18 -17.79 29.09
CA ALA A 233 16.61 -17.61 30.44
C ALA A 233 15.86 -16.27 30.59
N ILE A 234 14.87 -16.27 31.47
CA ILE A 234 14.26 -15.03 32.01
C ILE A 234 15.02 -14.65 33.27
N THR A 235 15.49 -13.39 33.32
CA THR A 235 16.24 -12.89 34.45
C THR A 235 15.63 -11.63 35.04
N GLU A 236 16.01 -11.26 36.24
CA GLU A 236 15.55 -10.03 36.89
C GLU A 236 16.75 -9.16 37.34
N THR A 237 16.64 -7.86 37.11
CA THR A 237 17.59 -6.89 37.64
C THR A 237 17.31 -6.60 39.13
N GLY A 238 18.27 -5.93 39.83
CA GLY A 238 18.09 -5.57 41.25
C GLY A 238 16.93 -4.62 41.49
N ASP A 239 16.50 -3.86 40.46
CA ASP A 239 15.36 -2.94 40.48
C ASP A 239 14.06 -3.60 39.96
N GLY A 240 14.02 -4.94 39.82
CA GLY A 240 12.82 -5.70 39.47
C GLY A 240 12.42 -5.68 38.02
N ARG A 241 13.29 -5.23 37.07
CA ARG A 241 13.05 -5.31 35.65
C ARG A 241 13.22 -6.74 35.15
N VAL A 242 12.30 -7.21 34.31
CA VAL A 242 12.33 -8.52 33.67
C VAL A 242 13.07 -8.42 32.35
N LEU A 243 13.99 -9.36 32.10
CA LEU A 243 14.82 -9.42 30.91
C LEU A 243 14.71 -10.82 30.27
N ASN A 244 14.58 -10.88 28.94
CA ASN A 244 14.72 -12.12 28.17
C ASN A 244 16.17 -12.18 27.66
N GLN A 245 16.94 -13.21 28.06
CA GLN A 245 18.38 -13.26 27.86
C GLN A 245 18.86 -14.63 27.36
N ASP A 246 19.92 -14.57 26.56
CA ASP A 246 20.83 -15.69 26.35
C ASP A 246 22.07 -15.53 27.24
N LEU A 247 22.38 -16.52 28.07
CA LEU A 247 23.47 -16.58 29.05
C LEU A 247 24.52 -17.55 28.57
N LEU A 248 25.75 -17.09 28.33
CA LEU A 248 26.89 -17.99 27.99
C LEU A 248 27.61 -18.43 29.25
N TYR A 249 27.67 -19.73 29.47
CA TYR A 249 28.40 -20.35 30.54
C TYR A 249 29.67 -21.03 29.99
N THR A 250 30.77 -20.93 30.74
CA THR A 250 32.02 -21.66 30.52
C THR A 250 31.87 -23.14 30.87
N PRO A 251 32.82 -24.03 30.46
CA PRO A 251 32.81 -25.45 30.81
C PRO A 251 32.80 -25.75 32.32
N ASP A 252 33.33 -24.87 33.13
CA ASP A 252 33.27 -24.92 34.61
C ASP A 252 32.01 -24.25 35.20
N ALA A 253 31.02 -23.97 34.34
CA ALA A 253 29.71 -23.39 34.68
C ALA A 253 29.80 -22.00 35.34
N ARG A 254 30.78 -21.18 34.98
CA ARG A 254 30.78 -19.75 35.31
C ARG A 254 30.04 -18.96 34.21
N LEU A 255 29.22 -18.00 34.61
CA LEU A 255 28.58 -17.09 33.68
C LEU A 255 29.60 -16.11 33.11
N GLU A 256 29.87 -16.17 31.82
CA GLU A 256 30.88 -15.37 31.13
C GLU A 256 30.28 -14.16 30.40
N ALA A 257 29.16 -14.32 29.68
CA ALA A 257 28.54 -13.27 28.88
C ALA A 257 27.03 -13.36 28.90
N ARG A 258 26.38 -12.25 28.55
CA ARG A 258 24.91 -12.14 28.45
C ARG A 258 24.51 -11.35 27.23
N TYR A 259 23.45 -11.78 26.58
CA TYR A 259 22.73 -10.99 25.59
C TYR A 259 21.30 -10.77 26.07
N THR A 260 20.81 -9.53 26.02
CA THR A 260 19.40 -9.20 26.32
C THR A 260 18.67 -8.91 25.00
N LYS A 261 17.53 -9.52 24.80
CA LYS A 261 16.67 -9.32 23.64
C LYS A 261 16.42 -7.85 23.36
N ASN A 262 16.77 -7.38 22.17
CA ASN A 262 16.68 -5.98 21.79
C ASN A 262 15.31 -5.63 21.22
N HIS A 263 14.69 -6.55 20.47
CA HIS A 263 13.43 -6.35 19.78
C HIS A 263 12.33 -7.21 20.42
N LEU A 264 11.62 -6.58 21.37
CA LEU A 264 10.54 -7.25 22.11
C LEU A 264 9.28 -7.39 21.27
N VAL A 265 8.50 -8.45 21.58
CA VAL A 265 7.21 -8.71 20.95
C VAL A 265 6.12 -7.83 21.57
N PRO A 266 5.52 -6.89 20.80
CA PRO A 266 4.39 -6.11 21.29
C PRO A 266 3.23 -7.01 21.70
N TYR A 267 2.58 -6.72 22.81
CA TYR A 267 1.47 -7.49 23.41
C TYR A 267 1.82 -8.94 23.85
N GLY A 268 3.07 -9.35 23.69
CA GLY A 268 3.57 -10.64 24.20
C GLY A 268 4.59 -10.47 25.32
N GLU A 269 5.50 -9.51 25.18
CA GLU A 269 6.57 -9.24 26.15
C GLU A 269 6.46 -7.85 26.79
N TYR A 270 5.73 -6.93 26.17
CA TYR A 270 5.32 -5.63 26.74
C TYR A 270 3.99 -5.19 26.14
N VAL A 271 3.28 -4.31 26.86
CA VAL A 271 2.01 -3.75 26.38
C VAL A 271 2.20 -2.27 26.00
N PRO A 272 2.26 -1.96 24.70
CA PRO A 272 2.29 -0.58 24.24
C PRO A 272 1.10 0.22 24.79
N PHE A 273 1.36 1.42 25.30
CA PHE A 273 0.32 2.30 25.86
C PHE A 273 -0.52 1.67 26.97
N ARG A 274 0.05 0.79 27.79
CA ARG A 274 -0.59 0.01 28.87
C ARG A 274 -1.61 0.83 29.68
N ARG A 275 -1.28 2.08 30.04
CA ARG A 275 -2.18 2.95 30.84
C ARG A 275 -3.55 3.23 30.17
N TYR A 276 -3.64 3.16 28.84
CA TYR A 276 -4.87 3.36 28.08
C TYR A 276 -5.60 2.06 27.74
N LEU A 277 -4.93 0.93 27.89
CA LEU A 277 -5.42 -0.40 27.50
C LEU A 277 -5.68 -1.32 28.70
N SER A 278 -5.57 -0.80 29.94
CA SER A 278 -5.73 -1.57 31.19
C SER A 278 -7.10 -2.24 31.36
N TRP A 279 -8.13 -1.80 30.61
CA TRP A 279 -9.46 -2.38 30.61
C TRP A 279 -9.58 -3.67 29.79
N ILE A 280 -8.57 -4.01 28.99
CA ILE A 280 -8.54 -5.20 28.13
C ILE A 280 -7.97 -6.37 28.94
N ARG A 281 -8.83 -7.24 29.47
CA ARG A 281 -8.45 -8.42 30.27
C ARG A 281 -7.45 -9.35 29.60
N ALA A 282 -7.51 -9.51 28.28
CA ALA A 282 -6.56 -10.34 27.54
C ALA A 282 -5.09 -9.89 27.71
N LEU A 283 -4.83 -8.63 28.08
CA LEU A 283 -3.48 -8.09 28.30
C LEU A 283 -2.94 -8.39 29.71
N GLU A 284 -3.75 -8.93 30.62
CA GLU A 284 -3.32 -9.41 31.94
C GLU A 284 -2.35 -10.61 31.83
N GLN A 285 -2.32 -11.28 30.66
CA GLN A 285 -1.35 -12.34 30.35
C GLN A 285 0.10 -11.83 30.32
N VAL A 286 0.30 -10.50 30.11
CA VAL A 286 1.61 -9.83 30.21
C VAL A 286 1.60 -8.99 31.51
N PRO A 287 1.84 -9.59 32.67
CA PRO A 287 1.68 -8.90 33.95
C PRO A 287 2.69 -7.79 34.17
N ARG A 288 3.92 -7.97 33.66
CA ARG A 288 5.03 -7.01 33.70
C ARG A 288 5.65 -6.84 32.33
N ASP A 289 5.99 -5.61 31.95
CA ASP A 289 6.67 -5.32 30.71
C ASP A 289 8.15 -5.74 30.84
N MET A 290 8.64 -6.48 29.84
CA MET A 290 10.08 -6.77 29.72
C MET A 290 10.84 -5.53 29.30
N THR A 291 12.10 -5.44 29.66
CA THR A 291 12.99 -4.34 29.29
C THR A 291 13.90 -4.77 28.14
N PRO A 292 13.93 -4.01 27.01
CA PRO A 292 14.79 -4.35 25.88
C PRO A 292 16.25 -4.10 26.18
N GLY A 293 17.14 -4.92 25.60
CA GLY A 293 18.57 -4.67 25.53
C GLY A 293 18.92 -3.58 24.50
N ASN A 294 20.19 -3.21 24.48
CA ASN A 294 20.74 -2.23 23.53
C ASN A 294 22.10 -2.62 22.94
N ARG A 295 22.59 -3.81 23.25
CA ARG A 295 23.86 -4.33 22.74
C ARG A 295 23.61 -5.45 21.74
N PRO A 296 24.47 -5.64 20.73
CA PRO A 296 24.36 -6.78 19.82
C PRO A 296 24.63 -8.10 20.56
N GLY A 297 23.88 -9.13 20.20
CA GLY A 297 24.11 -10.51 20.66
C GLY A 297 25.32 -11.12 19.96
N THR A 298 26.50 -10.95 20.51
CA THR A 298 27.71 -11.59 20.01
C THR A 298 28.46 -12.22 21.18
N PHE A 299 28.93 -13.44 20.97
CA PHE A 299 29.64 -14.25 21.97
C PHE A 299 30.93 -14.78 21.41
N ASP A 300 31.96 -14.89 22.26
CA ASP A 300 33.26 -15.47 21.97
C ASP A 300 33.42 -16.76 22.75
N ILE A 301 33.86 -17.80 22.05
CA ILE A 301 34.38 -19.06 22.63
C ILE A 301 35.74 -19.31 22.02
N PRO A 302 36.59 -20.20 22.57
CA PRO A 302 37.92 -20.45 22.03
C PRO A 302 37.90 -20.85 20.54
N GLU A 303 36.90 -21.59 20.13
CA GLU A 303 36.73 -22.12 18.76
C GLU A 303 36.21 -21.06 17.78
N GLY A 304 35.72 -19.92 18.25
CA GLY A 304 35.27 -18.86 17.38
C GLY A 304 34.23 -17.92 17.98
N ARG A 305 33.75 -16.98 17.14
CA ARG A 305 32.72 -16.00 17.50
C ARG A 305 31.41 -16.32 16.81
N PHE A 306 30.31 -16.24 17.52
CA PHE A 306 28.97 -16.36 16.95
C PHE A 306 28.05 -15.19 17.34
N ALA A 307 26.99 -14.95 16.53
CA ALA A 307 25.91 -14.04 16.86
C ALA A 307 24.71 -14.83 17.38
N ALA A 308 23.98 -14.25 18.32
CA ALA A 308 22.70 -14.80 18.79
C ALA A 308 21.58 -13.77 18.68
N VAL A 309 20.39 -14.25 18.33
CA VAL A 309 19.13 -13.51 18.34
C VAL A 309 18.06 -14.34 19.02
N ILE A 310 17.12 -13.68 19.70
CA ILE A 310 16.09 -14.36 20.46
C ILE A 310 14.75 -14.28 19.72
N CYS A 311 14.26 -15.42 19.26
CA CYS A 311 12.91 -15.66 18.74
C CYS A 311 12.49 -14.68 17.62
N PHE A 312 11.55 -13.78 17.88
CA PHE A 312 11.02 -12.84 16.92
C PHE A 312 12.07 -11.95 16.23
N GLU A 313 13.24 -11.76 16.84
CA GLU A 313 14.35 -11.00 16.25
C GLU A 313 14.85 -11.59 14.92
N ASN A 314 14.73 -12.91 14.75
CA ASN A 314 15.06 -13.60 13.49
C ASN A 314 14.23 -13.12 12.31
N ALA A 315 13.05 -12.58 12.58
CA ALA A 315 12.18 -12.01 11.54
C ALA A 315 12.73 -10.71 10.93
N PHE A 316 13.71 -10.04 11.58
CA PHE A 316 14.24 -8.73 11.18
C PHE A 316 15.60 -8.84 10.47
N PRO A 317 15.63 -8.82 9.11
CA PRO A 317 16.86 -9.01 8.34
C PRO A 317 17.99 -8.05 8.72
N ASP A 318 17.66 -6.78 8.96
CA ASP A 318 18.65 -5.75 9.25
C ASP A 318 19.27 -5.89 10.67
N LEU A 319 18.49 -6.39 11.64
CA LEU A 319 18.99 -6.68 12.98
C LEU A 319 20.00 -7.82 12.92
N VAL A 320 19.66 -8.94 12.29
CA VAL A 320 20.53 -10.10 12.10
C VAL A 320 21.80 -9.70 11.37
N ARG A 321 21.68 -8.97 10.25
CA ARG A 321 22.83 -8.46 9.48
C ARG A 321 23.80 -7.65 10.33
N ARG A 322 23.29 -6.73 11.16
CA ARG A 322 24.14 -5.90 12.05
C ARG A 322 24.89 -6.70 13.10
N PHE A 323 24.32 -7.80 13.59
CA PHE A 323 24.99 -8.66 14.56
C PHE A 323 26.08 -9.49 13.88
N LEU A 324 25.79 -10.11 12.74
CA LEU A 324 26.76 -10.89 11.96
C LEU A 324 27.90 -10.04 11.38
N ALA A 325 27.64 -8.75 11.09
CA ALA A 325 28.68 -7.83 10.60
C ALA A 325 29.83 -7.60 11.59
N ARG A 326 29.69 -8.05 12.83
CA ARG A 326 30.73 -7.99 13.90
C ARG A 326 31.67 -9.20 13.90
N ASN A 327 31.94 -9.77 12.73
CA ASN A 327 32.81 -10.91 12.50
C ASN A 327 32.34 -12.21 13.16
N ALA A 328 31.04 -12.39 13.35
CA ALA A 328 30.49 -13.66 13.80
C ALA A 328 30.48 -14.68 12.65
N GLY A 329 30.96 -15.89 12.95
CA GLY A 329 31.10 -17.00 11.98
C GLY A 329 29.76 -17.66 11.63
N PHE A 330 28.82 -17.70 12.57
CA PHE A 330 27.47 -18.25 12.38
C PHE A 330 26.44 -17.53 13.26
N LEU A 331 25.15 -17.82 13.05
CA LEU A 331 24.03 -17.29 13.80
C LEU A 331 23.37 -18.36 14.64
N VAL A 332 23.12 -18.08 15.91
CA VAL A 332 22.19 -18.83 16.76
C VAL A 332 20.87 -18.10 16.82
N VAL A 333 19.76 -18.82 16.63
CA VAL A 333 18.40 -18.36 16.86
C VAL A 333 17.83 -19.15 18.02
N SER A 334 17.77 -18.54 19.19
CA SER A 334 17.22 -19.12 20.40
C SER A 334 15.71 -18.82 20.45
N THR A 335 14.81 -19.83 20.43
CA THR A 335 13.38 -19.56 20.26
C THR A 335 12.46 -20.45 21.10
N ASN A 336 11.32 -19.86 21.51
CA ASN A 336 10.23 -20.57 22.14
C ASN A 336 8.95 -20.50 21.27
N ASN A 337 8.69 -21.56 20.53
CA ASN A 337 7.50 -21.73 19.70
C ASN A 337 6.39 -22.60 20.35
N ALA A 338 6.53 -22.97 21.64
CA ALA A 338 5.61 -23.86 22.32
C ALA A 338 4.16 -23.36 22.33
N THR A 339 3.99 -22.04 22.52
CA THR A 339 2.67 -21.37 22.56
C THR A 339 1.90 -21.51 21.26
N PHE A 340 2.58 -21.68 20.12
CA PHE A 340 1.93 -21.81 18.80
C PHE A 340 1.45 -23.24 18.51
N LEU A 341 1.66 -24.18 19.43
CA LEU A 341 1.22 -25.56 19.32
C LEU A 341 1.67 -26.24 18.00
N ARG A 342 0.81 -27.07 17.39
CA ARG A 342 1.07 -27.74 16.11
C ARG A 342 0.61 -26.89 14.91
N SER A 343 0.84 -25.58 14.95
CA SER A 343 0.51 -24.67 13.87
C SER A 343 1.67 -24.49 12.89
N PRO A 344 1.46 -23.86 11.74
CA PRO A 344 2.51 -23.55 10.78
C PRO A 344 3.60 -22.59 11.29
N ALA A 345 3.38 -21.92 12.44
CA ALA A 345 4.29 -20.88 12.94
C ALA A 345 5.74 -21.36 13.11
N SER A 346 5.95 -22.58 13.64
CA SER A 346 7.30 -23.14 13.81
C SER A 346 8.02 -23.34 12.48
N ALA A 347 7.33 -23.87 11.46
CA ALA A 347 7.90 -24.04 10.13
C ALA A 347 8.17 -22.66 9.46
N GLN A 348 7.24 -21.71 9.56
CA GLN A 348 7.44 -20.35 9.06
C GLN A 348 8.66 -19.68 9.71
N HIS A 349 8.95 -19.97 10.98
CA HIS A 349 10.10 -19.43 11.68
C HIS A 349 11.42 -20.04 11.21
N VAL A 350 11.46 -21.35 10.89
CA VAL A 350 12.63 -22.01 10.27
C VAL A 350 12.89 -21.40 8.88
N VAL A 351 11.87 -21.19 8.06
CA VAL A 351 11.99 -20.51 6.75
C VAL A 351 12.67 -19.14 6.87
N MET A 352 12.41 -18.39 7.95
CA MET A 352 13.16 -17.14 8.17
C MET A 352 14.65 -17.40 8.36
N SER A 353 15.03 -18.45 9.11
CA SER A 353 16.42 -18.83 9.29
C SER A 353 17.10 -19.24 7.99
N GLU A 354 16.39 -19.91 7.08
CA GLU A 354 16.88 -20.24 5.74
C GLU A 354 17.27 -18.97 4.97
N LEU A 355 16.39 -17.96 4.97
CA LEU A 355 16.67 -16.68 4.32
C LEU A 355 17.83 -15.93 5.02
N ARG A 356 17.88 -15.91 6.36
CA ARG A 356 18.99 -15.28 7.11
C ARG A 356 20.34 -15.93 6.75
N ALA A 357 20.36 -17.24 6.56
CA ALA A 357 21.55 -17.96 6.15
C ALA A 357 22.08 -17.47 4.80
N VAL A 358 21.23 -17.39 3.78
CA VAL A 358 21.58 -16.94 2.43
C VAL A 358 21.94 -15.45 2.39
N GLU A 359 21.13 -14.62 3.03
CA GLU A 359 21.36 -13.17 3.10
C GLU A 359 22.76 -12.82 3.63
N ASN A 360 23.25 -13.60 4.58
CA ASN A 360 24.52 -13.30 5.23
C ASN A 360 25.67 -14.24 4.84
N GLY A 361 25.42 -15.30 4.07
CA GLY A 361 26.40 -16.31 3.72
C GLY A 361 26.92 -17.04 4.95
N ARG A 362 26.05 -17.33 5.93
CA ARG A 362 26.39 -17.93 7.24
C ARG A 362 25.48 -19.10 7.53
N TRP A 363 25.99 -20.05 8.27
CA TRP A 363 25.16 -21.10 8.86
C TRP A 363 24.29 -20.53 9.96
N VAL A 364 23.10 -21.11 10.12
CA VAL A 364 22.14 -20.74 11.17
C VAL A 364 21.81 -21.99 12.01
N VAL A 365 22.00 -21.88 13.31
CA VAL A 365 21.61 -22.85 14.31
C VAL A 365 20.32 -22.38 14.98
N HIS A 366 19.18 -22.91 14.54
CA HIS A 366 17.86 -22.56 15.04
C HIS A 366 17.46 -23.52 16.16
N ALA A 367 17.61 -23.09 17.41
CA ALA A 367 17.32 -23.86 18.60
C ALA A 367 15.94 -23.53 19.15
N ALA A 368 15.02 -24.49 19.15
CA ALA A 368 13.65 -24.35 19.62
C ALA A 368 13.36 -25.24 20.84
N ILE A 369 12.61 -24.71 21.81
CA ILE A 369 12.29 -25.43 23.06
C ILE A 369 11.38 -26.65 22.82
N SER A 370 10.36 -26.50 21.97
CA SER A 370 9.37 -27.53 21.58
C SER A 370 8.99 -27.44 20.11
N GLY A 371 9.46 -26.38 19.44
CA GLY A 371 9.27 -26.15 18.02
C GLY A 371 10.12 -27.09 17.17
N ILE A 372 10.34 -26.70 15.92
CA ILE A 372 11.30 -27.33 15.03
C ILE A 372 12.66 -26.69 15.29
N SER A 373 13.61 -27.43 15.87
CA SER A 373 15.01 -27.02 15.82
C SER A 373 15.60 -27.44 14.49
N ALA A 374 16.45 -26.58 13.91
CA ALA A 374 17.04 -26.83 12.60
C ALA A 374 18.49 -26.31 12.51
N ILE A 375 19.32 -26.98 11.74
CA ILE A 375 20.63 -26.48 11.31
C ILE A 375 20.54 -26.19 9.82
N VAL A 376 20.86 -24.96 9.44
CA VAL A 376 20.69 -24.43 8.07
C VAL A 376 22.05 -24.01 7.53
N ASP A 377 22.43 -24.52 6.35
CA ASP A 377 23.70 -24.17 5.71
C ASP A 377 23.65 -22.74 5.10
N HIS A 378 24.81 -22.23 4.68
CA HIS A 378 24.91 -20.88 4.07
C HIS A 378 24.13 -20.69 2.77
N ARG A 379 23.60 -21.77 2.17
CA ARG A 379 22.75 -21.77 0.98
C ARG A 379 21.27 -21.85 1.32
N GLY A 380 20.91 -21.82 2.60
CA GLY A 380 19.52 -21.93 3.05
C GLY A 380 18.97 -23.35 3.08
N ARG A 381 19.81 -24.39 2.98
CA ARG A 381 19.37 -25.80 3.05
C ARG A 381 19.32 -26.24 4.49
N VAL A 382 18.23 -26.84 4.89
CA VAL A 382 18.11 -27.52 6.18
C VAL A 382 18.90 -28.82 6.11
N VAL A 383 20.00 -28.88 6.87
CA VAL A 383 20.88 -30.07 6.92
C VAL A 383 20.47 -31.03 8.02
N GLY A 384 19.71 -30.59 8.99
CA GLY A 384 19.11 -31.39 10.04
C GLY A 384 17.99 -30.65 10.74
N GLU A 385 16.94 -31.38 11.17
CA GLU A 385 15.81 -30.82 11.90
C GLU A 385 15.26 -31.82 12.93
N THR A 386 14.52 -31.28 13.92
CA THR A 386 13.86 -32.07 14.96
C THR A 386 12.35 -32.10 14.72
N ALA A 387 11.69 -33.05 15.37
CA ALA A 387 10.23 -33.09 15.38
C ALA A 387 9.63 -32.20 16.47
N LEU A 388 8.43 -31.62 16.16
CA LEU A 388 7.63 -30.83 17.10
C LEU A 388 7.29 -31.65 18.37
N PHE A 389 7.45 -31.03 19.54
CA PHE A 389 7.07 -31.56 20.84
C PHE A 389 7.70 -32.89 21.19
N LYS A 390 8.98 -33.08 20.78
CA LYS A 390 9.78 -34.23 21.16
C LYS A 390 11.15 -33.76 21.71
N PRO A 391 11.62 -34.33 22.83
CA PRO A 391 12.99 -34.08 23.26
C PRO A 391 13.98 -34.60 22.19
N ALA A 392 15.02 -33.85 21.91
CA ALA A 392 16.00 -34.19 20.88
C ALA A 392 17.36 -33.53 21.12
N LEU A 393 18.37 -34.13 20.55
CA LEU A 393 19.71 -33.55 20.34
C LEU A 393 19.93 -33.43 18.83
N LEU A 394 20.35 -32.26 18.36
CA LEU A 394 20.73 -32.05 16.98
C LEU A 394 22.12 -31.44 16.94
N ARG A 395 23.06 -32.06 16.23
CA ARG A 395 24.50 -31.72 16.26
C ARG A 395 25.04 -31.58 14.84
N ALA A 396 25.96 -30.63 14.64
CA ALA A 396 26.72 -30.49 13.41
C ALA A 396 28.00 -29.65 13.62
N ASP A 397 28.97 -29.88 12.73
CA ASP A 397 30.16 -29.06 12.59
C ASP A 397 29.85 -27.79 11.77
N ILE A 398 29.90 -26.63 12.40
CA ILE A 398 29.54 -25.34 11.82
C ILE A 398 30.80 -24.58 11.39
N PRO A 399 30.98 -24.31 10.08
CA PRO A 399 32.15 -23.58 9.59
C PRO A 399 32.23 -22.15 10.11
N GLN A 400 33.35 -21.74 10.65
CA GLN A 400 33.66 -20.39 11.10
C GLN A 400 34.27 -19.58 9.97
N GLY A 401 33.51 -18.84 9.24
CA GLY A 401 34.04 -18.07 8.12
C GLY A 401 33.50 -16.64 8.03
N ASN A 402 34.35 -15.72 7.56
CA ASN A 402 34.00 -14.30 7.37
C ASN A 402 33.55 -13.99 5.94
N ALA A 403 32.95 -14.94 5.23
CA ALA A 403 32.36 -14.66 3.92
C ALA A 403 31.34 -13.54 4.02
N ARG A 404 31.43 -12.55 3.13
CA ARG A 404 30.51 -11.40 3.12
C ARG A 404 29.71 -11.41 1.82
N THR A 405 28.40 -11.35 1.96
CA THR A 405 27.48 -11.13 0.85
C THR A 405 27.32 -9.64 0.56
N VAL A 406 26.78 -9.29 -0.59
CA VAL A 406 26.43 -7.90 -0.90
C VAL A 406 25.38 -7.38 0.09
N PHE A 407 24.38 -8.21 0.43
CA PHE A 407 23.39 -7.87 1.45
C PHE A 407 24.03 -7.58 2.82
N ASN A 408 25.02 -8.36 3.24
CA ASN A 408 25.72 -8.11 4.50
C ASN A 408 26.40 -6.73 4.52
N LEU A 409 26.93 -6.27 3.36
CA LEU A 409 27.61 -4.98 3.24
C LEU A 409 26.65 -3.79 3.19
N ILE A 410 25.64 -3.85 2.35
CA ILE A 410 24.76 -2.69 2.02
C ILE A 410 23.27 -2.94 2.26
N GLY A 411 22.89 -4.08 2.84
CA GLY A 411 21.48 -4.51 2.96
C GLY A 411 20.55 -3.49 3.58
N GLY A 412 21.02 -2.68 4.52
CA GLY A 412 20.20 -1.61 5.12
C GLY A 412 19.79 -0.50 4.15
N TRP A 413 20.51 -0.30 3.03
CA TRP A 413 20.20 0.69 2.00
C TRP A 413 19.29 0.17 0.90
N ILE A 414 19.24 -1.14 0.69
CA ILE A 414 18.48 -1.77 -0.40
C ILE A 414 16.98 -1.41 -0.36
N PRO A 415 16.27 -1.56 0.77
CA PRO A 415 14.86 -1.17 0.81
C PRO A 415 14.66 0.34 0.64
N VAL A 416 15.61 1.17 1.09
CA VAL A 416 15.57 2.62 0.86
C VAL A 416 15.67 2.94 -0.62
N MET A 417 16.55 2.24 -1.37
CA MET A 417 16.65 2.39 -2.82
C MET A 417 15.35 2.00 -3.52
N PHE A 418 14.68 0.93 -3.09
CA PHE A 418 13.38 0.54 -3.64
C PHE A 418 12.30 1.59 -3.35
N PHE A 419 12.29 2.15 -2.16
CA PHE A 419 11.35 3.21 -1.78
C PHE A 419 11.57 4.49 -2.61
N VAL A 420 12.83 4.93 -2.76
CA VAL A 420 13.19 6.09 -3.59
C VAL A 420 12.88 5.83 -5.07
N GLY A 421 13.17 4.62 -5.58
CA GLY A 421 12.83 4.21 -6.94
C GLY A 421 11.33 4.22 -7.20
N ALA A 422 10.52 3.76 -6.26
CA ALA A 422 9.07 3.79 -6.34
C ALA A 422 8.52 5.23 -6.35
N LEU A 423 9.04 6.11 -5.48
CA LEU A 423 8.69 7.54 -5.46
C LEU A 423 9.13 8.27 -6.73
N GLY A 424 10.34 7.98 -7.23
CA GLY A 424 10.85 8.52 -8.49
C GLY A 424 9.96 8.15 -9.67
N GLY A 425 9.51 6.90 -9.74
CA GLY A 425 8.53 6.43 -10.72
C GLY A 425 7.22 7.23 -10.67
N LEU A 426 6.72 7.52 -9.46
CA LEU A 426 5.53 8.35 -9.27
C LEU A 426 5.73 9.80 -9.78
N MET A 427 6.89 10.41 -9.49
CA MET A 427 7.19 11.77 -9.91
C MET A 427 7.32 11.87 -11.45
N VAL A 428 7.99 10.92 -12.07
CA VAL A 428 8.14 10.86 -13.54
C VAL A 428 6.78 10.64 -14.21
N SER A 429 5.94 9.75 -13.67
CA SER A 429 4.58 9.52 -14.16
C SER A 429 3.74 10.80 -14.12
N LYS A 430 3.80 11.55 -13.01
CA LYS A 430 3.09 12.84 -12.87
C LYS A 430 3.62 13.92 -13.82
N ARG A 431 4.95 14.02 -14.00
CA ARG A 431 5.56 15.01 -14.91
C ARG A 431 5.20 14.73 -16.38
N ARG A 432 5.24 13.47 -16.82
CA ARG A 432 4.85 13.12 -18.19
C ARG A 432 3.36 13.35 -18.46
N LYS A 433 2.46 12.98 -17.52
CA LYS A 433 1.03 13.37 -17.65
C LYS A 433 0.85 14.88 -17.84
N ARG A 434 1.76 15.69 -17.27
CA ARG A 434 1.72 17.16 -17.41
C ARG A 434 2.26 17.65 -18.76
N GLN A 435 3.17 16.89 -19.39
CA GLN A 435 3.76 17.26 -20.71
C GLN A 435 2.92 16.75 -21.90
N GLU A 436 2.23 15.62 -21.78
CA GLU A 436 1.38 15.06 -22.85
C GLU A 436 0.04 15.80 -23.01
N THR A 437 -0.29 16.73 -22.10
CA THR A 437 -1.46 17.62 -22.17
C THR A 437 -1.11 19.03 -22.67
N SER A 438 0.04 19.25 -23.30
CA SER A 438 0.38 20.52 -23.93
C SER A 438 0.00 20.47 -25.43
N PRO A 439 -1.06 21.17 -25.85
CA PRO A 439 -1.40 21.26 -27.26
C PRO A 439 -0.48 22.22 -28.02
N SER A 440 -0.44 22.04 -29.32
CA SER A 440 0.19 22.87 -30.35
C SER A 440 -0.15 24.37 -30.26
N PRO A 441 0.69 25.26 -30.80
CA PRO A 441 0.64 26.72 -30.55
C PRO A 441 -0.48 27.50 -31.24
N ASP A 442 -1.42 26.88 -31.92
CA ASP A 442 -2.54 27.59 -32.52
C ASP A 442 -3.68 27.80 -31.50
N ASP A 443 -4.03 29.06 -31.26
CA ASP A 443 -5.17 29.40 -30.39
C ASP A 443 -6.46 28.77 -30.94
N PRO A 444 -7.23 28.00 -30.11
CA PRO A 444 -8.39 27.29 -30.58
C PRO A 444 -9.52 28.27 -30.97
N ARG A 445 -10.32 27.90 -32.00
CA ARG A 445 -11.58 28.53 -32.30
C ARG A 445 -12.62 28.07 -31.27
N VAL A 446 -13.23 29.02 -30.59
CA VAL A 446 -14.15 28.76 -29.47
C VAL A 446 -15.57 29.22 -29.82
N ALA A 447 -16.56 28.32 -29.69
CA ALA A 447 -17.98 28.68 -29.73
C ALA A 447 -18.52 28.77 -28.29
N VAL A 448 -19.09 29.89 -27.92
CA VAL A 448 -19.86 30.06 -26.68
C VAL A 448 -21.36 29.93 -27.02
N VAL A 449 -22.01 28.91 -26.46
CA VAL A 449 -23.43 28.67 -26.66
C VAL A 449 -24.23 29.36 -25.54
N LEU A 450 -25.10 30.27 -25.93
CA LEU A 450 -25.95 31.07 -25.05
C LEU A 450 -27.43 30.79 -25.34
N PRO A 451 -28.13 29.99 -24.52
CA PRO A 451 -29.59 29.89 -24.58
C PRO A 451 -30.25 31.19 -24.11
N THR A 452 -31.27 31.70 -24.85
CA THR A 452 -32.01 32.91 -24.50
C THR A 452 -33.49 32.66 -24.51
N TYR A 453 -34.20 33.27 -23.55
CA TYR A 453 -35.66 33.46 -23.54
C TYR A 453 -36.03 34.63 -22.63
N ASN A 454 -36.43 35.78 -23.23
CA ASN A 454 -36.68 37.05 -22.58
C ASN A 454 -35.42 37.60 -21.85
N GLU A 455 -34.34 37.76 -22.56
CA GLU A 455 -33.04 38.25 -22.05
C GLU A 455 -32.65 39.62 -22.68
N ARG A 456 -33.63 40.40 -23.15
CA ARG A 456 -33.42 41.70 -23.80
C ARG A 456 -32.52 42.64 -23.01
N GLU A 457 -32.66 42.65 -21.67
CA GLU A 457 -31.91 43.55 -20.80
C GLU A 457 -30.43 43.14 -20.63
N ASN A 458 -30.10 41.86 -20.87
CA ASN A 458 -28.78 41.29 -20.59
C ASN A 458 -27.98 41.01 -21.86
N ILE A 459 -28.64 40.64 -22.96
CA ILE A 459 -27.98 40.02 -24.14
C ILE A 459 -26.90 40.89 -24.77
N GLU A 460 -27.15 42.20 -24.93
CA GLU A 460 -26.18 43.12 -25.53
C GLU A 460 -24.89 43.22 -24.72
N GLU A 461 -25.01 43.35 -23.40
CA GLU A 461 -23.87 43.41 -22.49
C GLU A 461 -23.08 42.08 -22.44
N VAL A 462 -23.79 40.94 -22.46
CA VAL A 462 -23.15 39.61 -22.53
C VAL A 462 -22.32 39.45 -23.80
N LEU A 463 -22.91 39.79 -24.95
CA LEU A 463 -22.21 39.71 -26.24
C LEU A 463 -21.00 40.63 -26.28
N ARG A 464 -21.16 41.89 -25.84
CA ARG A 464 -20.06 42.85 -25.78
C ARG A 464 -18.89 42.34 -24.92
N ARG A 465 -19.17 41.80 -23.72
CA ARG A 465 -18.15 41.30 -22.79
C ARG A 465 -17.50 40.03 -23.28
N LEU A 466 -18.25 39.09 -23.86
CA LEU A 466 -17.69 37.85 -24.43
C LEU A 466 -16.74 38.13 -25.61
N LEU A 467 -17.16 38.97 -26.54
CA LEU A 467 -16.37 39.32 -27.71
C LEU A 467 -15.10 40.12 -27.38
N ALA A 468 -15.10 40.82 -26.23
CA ALA A 468 -13.94 41.53 -25.72
C ALA A 468 -12.86 40.57 -25.12
N VAL A 469 -13.22 39.33 -24.84
CA VAL A 469 -12.25 38.34 -24.28
C VAL A 469 -11.22 37.90 -25.33
N GLY A 470 -11.61 37.80 -26.61
CA GLY A 470 -10.65 37.40 -27.66
C GLY A 470 -11.25 37.36 -29.06
N GLU A 471 -10.41 37.48 -30.09
CA GLU A 471 -10.83 37.50 -31.49
C GLU A 471 -11.31 36.17 -32.05
N ARG A 472 -10.91 35.06 -31.46
CA ARG A 472 -11.28 33.68 -31.86
C ARG A 472 -12.47 33.14 -31.08
N ILE A 473 -13.22 34.00 -30.38
CA ILE A 473 -14.45 33.63 -29.65
C ILE A 473 -15.63 34.05 -30.49
N ASP A 474 -16.41 33.07 -30.89
CA ASP A 474 -17.68 33.26 -31.57
C ASP A 474 -18.82 32.86 -30.61
N VAL A 475 -20.00 33.48 -30.80
CA VAL A 475 -21.16 33.28 -29.91
C VAL A 475 -22.32 32.71 -30.72
N ILE A 476 -22.87 31.58 -30.29
CA ILE A 476 -24.09 30.98 -30.85
C ILE A 476 -25.22 31.26 -29.87
N VAL A 477 -26.08 32.19 -30.20
CA VAL A 477 -27.26 32.48 -29.41
C VAL A 477 -28.39 31.59 -29.88
N VAL A 478 -28.95 30.77 -28.97
CA VAL A 478 -30.12 29.90 -29.25
C VAL A 478 -31.35 30.52 -28.60
N ASP A 479 -32.17 31.17 -29.41
CA ASP A 479 -33.33 31.90 -28.93
C ASP A 479 -34.64 31.11 -29.09
N ASP A 480 -35.39 30.97 -28.01
CA ASP A 480 -36.67 30.27 -27.93
C ASP A 480 -37.87 31.16 -28.36
N SER A 481 -37.72 31.90 -29.46
CA SER A 481 -38.72 32.88 -29.93
C SER A 481 -39.11 33.86 -28.83
N SER A 482 -38.14 34.59 -28.32
CA SER A 482 -38.33 35.57 -27.25
C SER A 482 -39.28 36.71 -27.69
N PRO A 483 -40.44 36.91 -27.04
CA PRO A 483 -41.37 37.93 -27.42
C PRO A 483 -40.94 39.37 -27.04
N ASP A 484 -39.83 39.49 -26.27
CA ASP A 484 -39.31 40.77 -25.78
C ASP A 484 -38.38 41.49 -26.76
N GLY A 485 -38.08 40.86 -27.92
CA GLY A 485 -37.17 41.42 -28.91
C GLY A 485 -35.70 41.03 -28.72
N THR A 486 -35.38 40.03 -27.88
CA THR A 486 -34.03 39.52 -27.68
C THR A 486 -33.38 39.07 -29.01
N GLY A 487 -34.10 38.31 -29.86
CA GLY A 487 -33.58 37.83 -31.16
C GLY A 487 -33.27 38.96 -32.13
N GLU A 488 -34.05 40.04 -32.10
CA GLU A 488 -33.84 41.25 -32.95
C GLU A 488 -32.55 41.96 -32.58
N ILE A 489 -32.24 42.11 -31.27
CA ILE A 489 -30.97 42.69 -30.79
C ILE A 489 -29.78 41.85 -31.25
N VAL A 490 -29.85 40.53 -31.13
CA VAL A 490 -28.78 39.63 -31.59
C VAL A 490 -28.58 39.73 -33.08
N ARG A 491 -29.64 39.76 -33.87
CA ARG A 491 -29.61 39.87 -35.35
C ARG A 491 -29.03 41.21 -35.81
N ALA A 492 -29.33 42.30 -35.09
CA ALA A 492 -28.84 43.63 -35.38
C ALA A 492 -27.41 43.88 -34.87
N HIS A 493 -26.82 42.98 -34.08
CA HIS A 493 -25.50 43.16 -33.46
C HIS A 493 -24.39 43.25 -34.55
N PRO A 494 -23.48 44.24 -34.51
CA PRO A 494 -22.45 44.40 -35.54
C PRO A 494 -21.62 43.16 -35.84
N ALA A 495 -21.31 42.37 -34.81
CA ALA A 495 -20.51 41.12 -34.96
C ALA A 495 -21.26 40.00 -35.70
N ALA A 496 -22.60 40.12 -35.86
CA ALA A 496 -23.38 39.14 -36.63
C ALA A 496 -23.04 39.24 -38.13
N GLN A 497 -22.76 40.43 -38.63
CA GLN A 497 -22.34 40.64 -40.02
C GLN A 497 -21.04 39.95 -40.40
N PHE A 498 -20.16 39.73 -39.40
CA PHE A 498 -18.87 39.05 -39.55
C PHE A 498 -18.90 37.57 -39.16
N GLY A 499 -20.09 37.02 -38.86
CA GLY A 499 -20.27 35.62 -38.45
C GLY A 499 -19.76 35.29 -37.05
N ARG A 500 -19.33 36.29 -36.26
CA ARG A 500 -18.89 36.09 -34.87
C ARG A 500 -20.02 35.95 -33.85
N VAL A 501 -21.23 36.39 -34.22
CA VAL A 501 -22.46 36.16 -33.48
C VAL A 501 -23.44 35.46 -34.43
N VAL A 502 -23.88 34.28 -34.06
CA VAL A 502 -24.82 33.49 -34.86
C VAL A 502 -26.12 33.35 -34.06
N LEU A 503 -27.25 33.85 -34.65
CA LEU A 503 -28.57 33.63 -34.05
C LEU A 503 -29.17 32.34 -34.60
N MET A 504 -29.64 31.49 -33.69
CA MET A 504 -30.42 30.28 -33.96
C MET A 504 -31.77 30.40 -33.32
N GLU A 505 -32.81 30.75 -34.12
CA GLU A 505 -34.19 30.88 -33.66
C GLU A 505 -34.88 29.52 -33.67
N ARG A 506 -35.56 29.18 -32.58
CA ARG A 506 -36.37 27.97 -32.45
C ARG A 506 -37.86 28.28 -32.43
N PRO A 507 -38.71 27.35 -32.88
CA PRO A 507 -40.17 27.61 -32.95
C PRO A 507 -40.84 27.56 -31.57
N GLY A 508 -40.46 28.49 -30.67
CA GLY A 508 -41.02 28.62 -29.32
C GLY A 508 -40.25 27.97 -28.22
N LYS A 509 -40.70 28.08 -26.98
CA LYS A 509 -40.01 27.64 -25.76
C LYS A 509 -39.94 26.11 -25.64
N GLN A 510 -38.76 25.53 -25.83
CA GLN A 510 -38.52 24.07 -25.81
C GLN A 510 -37.65 23.62 -24.65
N GLY A 511 -37.20 24.52 -23.79
CA GLY A 511 -36.43 24.23 -22.61
C GLY A 511 -34.91 24.38 -22.77
N LEU A 512 -34.24 24.62 -21.63
CA LEU A 512 -32.82 24.96 -21.55
C LEU A 512 -31.90 23.83 -22.10
N ALA A 513 -32.14 22.61 -21.69
CA ALA A 513 -31.34 21.48 -22.11
C ALA A 513 -31.41 21.19 -23.62
N SER A 514 -32.60 21.39 -24.23
CA SER A 514 -32.74 21.24 -25.67
C SER A 514 -32.05 22.38 -26.41
N ALA A 515 -32.07 23.62 -25.88
CA ALA A 515 -31.36 24.75 -26.48
C ALA A 515 -29.82 24.51 -26.49
N TYR A 516 -29.27 24.03 -25.40
CA TYR A 516 -27.86 23.66 -25.38
C TYR A 516 -27.52 22.52 -26.36
N ARG A 517 -28.37 21.48 -26.48
CA ARG A 517 -28.14 20.38 -27.44
C ARG A 517 -28.09 20.87 -28.89
N ASP A 518 -29.02 21.78 -29.27
CA ASP A 518 -29.05 22.30 -30.62
C ASP A 518 -27.87 23.23 -30.89
N GLY A 519 -27.51 24.09 -29.93
CA GLY A 519 -26.33 24.94 -30.00
C GLY A 519 -25.01 24.13 -30.06
N PHE A 520 -24.90 23.04 -29.30
CA PHE A 520 -23.76 22.14 -29.37
C PHE A 520 -23.64 21.44 -30.73
N ARG A 521 -24.74 20.93 -31.29
CA ARG A 521 -24.74 20.35 -32.65
C ARG A 521 -24.26 21.41 -33.68
N ARG A 522 -24.81 22.61 -33.61
CA ARG A 522 -24.41 23.71 -34.51
C ARG A 522 -22.90 24.02 -34.40
N ALA A 523 -22.36 24.02 -33.18
CA ALA A 523 -20.95 24.26 -32.95
C ALA A 523 -20.08 23.12 -33.51
N LEU A 524 -20.48 21.85 -33.31
CA LEU A 524 -19.81 20.69 -33.84
C LEU A 524 -19.81 20.69 -35.40
N ASP A 525 -20.95 20.98 -36.01
CA ASP A 525 -21.11 21.03 -37.47
C ASP A 525 -20.24 22.16 -38.09
N ALA A 526 -19.99 23.23 -37.34
CA ALA A 526 -19.15 24.35 -37.75
C ALA A 526 -17.64 24.15 -37.49
N GLY A 527 -17.24 23.00 -36.86
CA GLY A 527 -15.85 22.61 -36.68
C GLY A 527 -15.09 23.46 -35.67
N TYR A 528 -15.71 23.88 -34.55
CA TYR A 528 -15.01 24.56 -33.46
C TYR A 528 -14.16 23.59 -32.64
N ASP A 529 -13.00 24.09 -32.21
CA ASP A 529 -12.02 23.30 -31.42
C ASP A 529 -12.44 23.15 -29.95
N LEU A 530 -13.21 24.12 -29.45
CA LEU A 530 -13.80 24.10 -28.10
C LEU A 530 -15.22 24.66 -28.14
N VAL A 531 -16.10 24.07 -27.36
CA VAL A 531 -17.50 24.55 -27.20
C VAL A 531 -17.74 24.87 -25.73
N VAL A 532 -18.20 26.07 -25.46
CA VAL A 532 -18.45 26.58 -24.12
C VAL A 532 -19.95 26.72 -23.87
N GLU A 533 -20.42 26.18 -22.77
CA GLU A 533 -21.74 26.39 -22.21
C GLU A 533 -21.73 27.57 -21.24
N MET A 534 -22.63 28.52 -21.38
CA MET A 534 -22.77 29.65 -20.48
C MET A 534 -24.21 30.18 -20.47
N ASP A 535 -24.72 30.59 -19.31
CA ASP A 535 -26.02 31.25 -19.18
C ASP A 535 -25.94 32.72 -19.63
N SER A 536 -27.04 33.25 -20.18
CA SER A 536 -27.14 34.63 -20.75
C SER A 536 -27.53 35.72 -19.74
N ASP A 537 -27.70 35.38 -18.45
CA ASP A 537 -28.23 36.28 -17.41
C ASP A 537 -27.16 37.02 -16.58
N LEU A 538 -25.91 37.03 -17.06
CA LEU A 538 -24.74 37.62 -16.37
C LEU A 538 -24.39 37.00 -15.02
N SER A 539 -24.99 35.88 -14.65
CA SER A 539 -24.60 35.13 -13.44
C SER A 539 -23.23 34.50 -13.59
N HIS A 540 -22.84 34.13 -14.80
CA HIS A 540 -21.50 33.70 -15.18
C HIS A 540 -20.74 34.91 -15.78
N ARG A 541 -19.58 35.22 -15.22
CA ARG A 541 -18.76 36.34 -15.69
C ARG A 541 -18.01 35.96 -16.96
N PRO A 542 -18.19 36.68 -18.09
CA PRO A 542 -17.40 36.44 -19.30
C PRO A 542 -15.88 36.52 -19.08
N GLU A 543 -15.41 37.33 -18.12
CA GLU A 543 -14.00 37.47 -17.76
C GLU A 543 -13.40 36.22 -17.12
N ASP A 544 -14.21 35.24 -16.68
CA ASP A 544 -13.73 33.95 -16.21
C ASP A 544 -13.48 32.94 -17.37
N LEU A 545 -13.93 33.26 -18.61
CA LEU A 545 -13.75 32.42 -19.79
C LEU A 545 -12.28 32.03 -20.04
N PRO A 546 -11.28 32.91 -19.95
CA PRO A 546 -9.89 32.54 -20.13
C PRO A 546 -9.43 31.42 -19.16
N ARG A 547 -9.98 31.37 -17.95
CA ARG A 547 -9.68 30.29 -16.99
C ARG A 547 -10.27 28.96 -17.43
N LEU A 548 -11.48 28.96 -18.01
CA LEU A 548 -12.08 27.76 -18.58
C LEU A 548 -11.26 27.25 -19.76
N LEU A 549 -10.84 28.16 -20.66
CA LEU A 549 -10.01 27.80 -21.84
C LEU A 549 -8.64 27.25 -21.41
N GLU A 550 -8.01 27.84 -20.40
CA GLU A 550 -6.77 27.29 -19.83
C GLU A 550 -7.01 25.89 -19.19
N GLY A 551 -8.16 25.70 -18.54
CA GLY A 551 -8.58 24.38 -18.04
C GLY A 551 -8.77 23.37 -19.17
N ALA A 552 -9.38 23.77 -20.30
CA ALA A 552 -9.62 22.92 -21.47
C ALA A 552 -8.34 22.46 -22.18
N ARG A 553 -7.21 23.14 -21.95
CA ARG A 553 -5.88 22.63 -22.35
C ARG A 553 -5.48 21.35 -21.60
N ARG A 554 -6.05 21.12 -20.38
CA ARG A 554 -5.68 20.04 -19.47
C ARG A 554 -6.74 18.96 -19.33
N TYR A 555 -7.99 19.31 -19.56
CA TYR A 555 -9.14 18.44 -19.35
C TYR A 555 -10.01 18.39 -20.61
N ASP A 556 -10.65 17.26 -20.83
CA ASP A 556 -11.60 17.10 -21.94
C ASP A 556 -12.92 17.84 -21.67
N LEU A 557 -13.31 17.90 -20.39
CA LEU A 557 -14.40 18.71 -19.86
C LEU A 557 -13.88 19.56 -18.70
N THR A 558 -13.96 20.89 -18.85
CA THR A 558 -13.63 21.84 -17.79
C THR A 558 -14.90 22.45 -17.22
N VAL A 559 -15.09 22.37 -15.92
CA VAL A 559 -16.23 22.92 -15.17
C VAL A 559 -15.78 24.16 -14.39
N GLY A 560 -16.44 25.28 -14.58
CA GLY A 560 -16.28 26.47 -13.75
C GLY A 560 -16.91 26.22 -12.38
N SER A 561 -16.10 26.15 -11.33
CA SER A 561 -16.53 25.72 -10.00
C SER A 561 -16.53 26.87 -8.99
N ARG A 562 -17.64 26.99 -8.28
CA ARG A 562 -17.84 27.92 -7.15
C ARG A 562 -17.24 27.39 -5.84
N TYR A 563 -16.89 26.11 -5.75
CA TYR A 563 -16.59 25.38 -4.53
C TYR A 563 -15.16 24.88 -4.40
N ILE A 564 -14.28 25.24 -5.32
CA ILE A 564 -12.85 25.02 -5.20
C ILE A 564 -12.11 26.26 -4.69
N LYS A 565 -10.84 26.13 -4.30
CA LYS A 565 -10.03 27.27 -3.82
C LYS A 565 -9.93 28.34 -4.92
N GLY A 566 -10.34 29.56 -4.62
CA GLY A 566 -10.42 30.69 -5.56
C GLY A 566 -11.79 30.87 -6.20
N GLY A 567 -12.74 29.97 -6.04
CA GLY A 567 -14.13 30.13 -6.46
C GLY A 567 -14.91 30.97 -5.45
N ALA A 568 -15.89 31.79 -5.94
CA ALA A 568 -16.68 32.68 -5.12
C ALA A 568 -18.16 32.68 -5.52
N ILE A 569 -19.01 32.95 -4.55
CA ILE A 569 -20.45 33.19 -4.76
C ILE A 569 -20.80 34.54 -4.12
N GLN A 570 -21.31 35.47 -4.91
CA GLN A 570 -21.72 36.78 -4.45
C GLN A 570 -23.24 36.83 -4.30
N ASN A 571 -23.72 37.54 -3.28
CA ASN A 571 -25.13 37.87 -3.01
C ASN A 571 -26.15 36.73 -2.84
N TRP A 572 -25.68 35.44 -2.59
CA TRP A 572 -26.64 34.37 -2.29
C TRP A 572 -26.97 34.28 -0.80
N SER A 573 -28.25 33.96 -0.50
CA SER A 573 -28.68 33.63 0.84
C SER A 573 -27.97 32.36 1.38
N LEU A 574 -27.81 32.29 2.70
CA LEU A 574 -27.14 31.14 3.35
C LEU A 574 -27.86 29.81 3.05
N SER A 575 -29.18 29.81 3.05
CA SER A 575 -30.05 28.65 2.74
C SER A 575 -29.78 28.11 1.34
N ARG A 576 -29.66 28.99 0.32
CA ARG A 576 -29.35 28.63 -1.06
C ARG A 576 -27.95 28.06 -1.21
N ARG A 577 -26.97 28.61 -0.46
CA ARG A 577 -25.57 28.05 -0.41
C ARG A 577 -25.54 26.65 0.18
N ILE A 578 -26.26 26.41 1.30
CA ILE A 578 -26.34 25.10 1.96
C ILE A 578 -27.00 24.09 1.02
N LEU A 579 -28.14 24.44 0.42
CA LEU A 579 -28.84 23.55 -0.51
C LEU A 579 -27.99 23.16 -1.71
N SER A 580 -27.31 24.13 -2.34
CA SER A 580 -26.44 23.87 -3.49
C SER A 580 -25.22 23.03 -3.12
N ARG A 581 -24.55 23.29 -1.97
CA ARG A 581 -23.45 22.46 -1.48
C ARG A 581 -23.91 21.06 -1.12
N GLY A 582 -25.06 20.93 -0.45
CA GLY A 582 -25.67 19.65 -0.09
C GLY A 582 -25.99 18.80 -1.31
N GLY A 583 -26.61 19.40 -2.34
CA GLY A 583 -26.93 18.73 -3.60
C GLY A 583 -25.68 18.23 -4.35
N ASN A 584 -24.63 19.04 -4.41
CA ASN A 584 -23.37 18.66 -5.02
C ASN A 584 -22.65 17.55 -4.22
N LEU A 585 -22.69 17.61 -2.88
CA LEU A 585 -22.14 16.57 -2.02
C LEU A 585 -22.89 15.24 -2.20
N TYR A 586 -24.23 15.31 -2.24
CA TYR A 586 -25.08 14.15 -2.50
C TYR A 586 -24.78 13.50 -3.86
N ALA A 587 -24.73 14.27 -4.95
CA ALA A 587 -24.39 13.78 -6.28
C ALA A 587 -23.00 13.10 -6.28
N ARG A 588 -22.02 13.71 -5.66
CA ARG A 588 -20.66 13.16 -5.55
C ARG A 588 -20.61 11.83 -4.80
N ILE A 589 -21.33 11.70 -3.68
CA ILE A 589 -21.37 10.47 -2.88
C ILE A 589 -22.11 9.35 -3.64
N ILE A 590 -23.24 9.65 -4.23
CA ILE A 590 -24.07 8.64 -4.91
C ILE A 590 -23.44 8.18 -6.22
N LEU A 591 -22.91 9.10 -7.03
CA LEU A 591 -22.35 8.79 -8.36
C LEU A 591 -20.86 8.44 -8.31
N GLY A 592 -20.15 8.80 -7.25
CA GLY A 592 -18.75 8.45 -7.05
C GLY A 592 -17.74 9.27 -7.88
N HIS A 593 -18.17 10.36 -8.52
CA HIS A 593 -17.27 11.24 -9.28
C HIS A 593 -16.59 12.29 -8.37
N ARG A 594 -15.53 12.94 -8.88
CA ARG A 594 -14.70 13.87 -8.10
C ARG A 594 -15.07 15.35 -8.26
N VAL A 595 -16.01 15.70 -9.13
CA VAL A 595 -16.42 17.08 -9.41
C VAL A 595 -17.13 17.66 -8.18
N LYS A 596 -16.68 18.82 -7.70
CA LYS A 596 -17.26 19.50 -6.52
C LYS A 596 -18.47 20.36 -6.86
N ASP A 597 -18.55 20.85 -8.10
CA ASP A 597 -19.63 21.70 -8.61
C ASP A 597 -20.26 21.13 -9.88
N SER A 598 -20.98 20.02 -9.75
CA SER A 598 -21.66 19.36 -10.85
C SER A 598 -22.88 20.13 -11.37
N THR A 599 -23.31 21.15 -10.65
CA THR A 599 -24.50 21.98 -11.00
C THR A 599 -24.16 23.27 -11.71
N SER A 600 -22.88 23.55 -11.95
CA SER A 600 -22.44 24.74 -12.69
C SER A 600 -22.80 24.63 -14.18
N GLY A 601 -23.37 25.66 -14.77
CA GLY A 601 -23.65 25.77 -16.21
C GLY A 601 -22.57 26.52 -16.99
N TYR A 602 -21.37 26.74 -16.41
CA TYR A 602 -20.23 27.35 -17.10
C TYR A 602 -19.19 26.28 -17.36
N ARG A 603 -19.12 25.80 -18.60
CA ARG A 603 -18.29 24.63 -18.96
C ARG A 603 -17.65 24.81 -20.31
N ALA A 604 -16.44 24.25 -20.47
CA ALA A 604 -15.76 24.10 -21.77
C ALA A 604 -15.60 22.61 -22.11
N PHE A 605 -16.02 22.23 -23.29
CA PHE A 605 -16.00 20.89 -23.81
C PHE A 605 -15.05 20.79 -25.01
N ARG A 606 -14.31 19.71 -25.09
CA ARG A 606 -13.73 19.29 -26.38
C ARG A 606 -14.81 18.63 -27.24
N PRO A 607 -14.73 18.73 -28.58
CA PRO A 607 -15.75 18.19 -29.48
C PRO A 607 -16.08 16.73 -29.24
N GLU A 608 -15.07 15.90 -28.96
CA GLU A 608 -15.22 14.45 -28.75
C GLU A 608 -16.11 14.13 -27.54
N VAL A 609 -16.07 14.97 -26.50
CA VAL A 609 -16.95 14.82 -25.33
C VAL A 609 -18.40 15.08 -25.72
N LEU A 610 -18.66 16.15 -26.47
CA LEU A 610 -20.01 16.50 -26.89
C LEU A 610 -20.60 15.48 -27.88
N VAL A 611 -19.82 15.01 -28.85
CA VAL A 611 -20.24 13.92 -29.77
C VAL A 611 -20.68 12.72 -28.95
N HIS A 612 -19.84 12.26 -28.02
CA HIS A 612 -20.18 11.12 -27.17
C HIS A 612 -21.43 11.34 -26.31
N LEU A 613 -21.58 12.53 -25.72
CA LEU A 613 -22.73 12.85 -24.86
C LEU A 613 -24.03 12.96 -25.66
N LEU A 614 -24.00 13.55 -26.84
CA LEU A 614 -25.17 13.70 -27.71
C LEU A 614 -25.64 12.36 -28.28
N ASP A 615 -24.72 11.45 -28.65
CA ASP A 615 -25.02 10.11 -29.12
C ASP A 615 -25.68 9.22 -28.06
N GLN A 616 -25.36 9.43 -26.79
CA GLN A 616 -25.93 8.68 -25.66
C GLN A 616 -27.37 9.10 -25.27
N GLY A 617 -27.91 10.14 -25.89
CA GLY A 617 -29.26 10.64 -25.60
C GLY A 617 -29.41 11.18 -24.18
N ILE A 618 -29.04 12.45 -23.97
CA ILE A 618 -29.25 13.15 -22.71
C ILE A 618 -30.72 13.39 -22.48
N VAL A 619 -31.26 12.89 -21.37
CA VAL A 619 -32.72 12.89 -21.10
C VAL A 619 -33.14 13.91 -20.04
N SER A 620 -32.21 14.38 -19.21
CA SER A 620 -32.54 15.27 -18.09
C SER A 620 -32.75 16.73 -18.50
N GLU A 621 -33.57 17.43 -17.75
CA GLU A 621 -33.78 18.86 -17.87
C GLU A 621 -33.30 19.64 -16.63
N GLY A 622 -33.12 20.93 -16.73
CA GLY A 622 -32.72 21.81 -15.63
C GLY A 622 -31.39 21.40 -14.98
N TYR A 623 -31.35 21.34 -13.64
CA TYR A 623 -30.13 20.98 -12.89
C TYR A 623 -29.70 19.53 -13.08
N GLY A 624 -30.62 18.62 -13.39
CA GLY A 624 -30.35 17.25 -13.74
C GLY A 624 -29.45 17.13 -14.97
N PHE A 625 -29.68 17.98 -15.96
CA PHE A 625 -28.89 18.08 -17.18
C PHE A 625 -27.41 18.35 -16.88
N GLN A 626 -27.10 19.29 -16.01
CA GLN A 626 -25.74 19.66 -15.65
C GLN A 626 -25.01 18.51 -14.94
N ILE A 627 -25.71 17.84 -14.02
CA ILE A 627 -25.12 16.68 -13.30
C ILE A 627 -24.91 15.51 -14.26
N GLU A 628 -25.88 15.29 -15.18
CA GLU A 628 -25.82 14.20 -16.18
C GLU A 628 -24.62 14.36 -17.11
N LEU A 629 -24.39 15.57 -17.65
CA LEU A 629 -23.25 15.85 -18.53
C LEU A 629 -21.91 15.52 -17.85
N ALA A 630 -21.69 16.04 -16.63
CA ALA A 630 -20.46 15.80 -15.91
C ALA A 630 -20.26 14.32 -15.54
N TYR A 631 -21.34 13.65 -15.12
CA TYR A 631 -21.32 12.26 -14.73
C TYR A 631 -21.05 11.32 -15.91
N ARG A 632 -21.76 11.50 -17.04
CA ARG A 632 -21.58 10.65 -18.23
C ARG A 632 -20.21 10.86 -18.87
N ALA A 633 -19.71 12.09 -18.94
CA ALA A 633 -18.34 12.35 -19.41
C ALA A 633 -17.31 11.64 -18.54
N TRP A 634 -17.44 11.72 -17.20
CA TRP A 634 -16.58 11.01 -16.27
C TRP A 634 -16.70 9.47 -16.40
N GLN A 635 -17.92 8.96 -16.58
CA GLN A 635 -18.20 7.53 -16.74
C GLN A 635 -17.61 6.96 -18.04
N ALA A 636 -17.63 7.74 -19.12
CA ALA A 636 -17.02 7.39 -20.40
C ALA A 636 -15.47 7.41 -20.36
N GLY A 637 -14.87 7.90 -19.29
CA GLY A 637 -13.43 7.93 -19.10
C GLY A 637 -12.76 9.23 -19.53
N PHE A 638 -13.53 10.24 -19.93
CA PHE A 638 -12.98 11.57 -20.21
C PHE A 638 -12.43 12.24 -18.94
N SER A 639 -11.41 13.04 -19.12
CA SER A 639 -10.83 13.82 -18.02
C SER A 639 -11.72 15.02 -17.71
N VAL A 640 -12.29 15.04 -16.50
CA VAL A 640 -13.14 16.14 -16.01
C VAL A 640 -12.39 16.91 -14.93
N GLY A 641 -12.20 18.22 -15.13
CA GLY A 641 -11.52 19.11 -14.18
C GLY A 641 -12.31 20.35 -13.83
N GLU A 642 -11.90 21.03 -12.75
CA GLU A 642 -12.56 22.24 -12.27
C GLU A 642 -11.60 23.43 -12.24
N VAL A 643 -12.08 24.60 -12.64
CA VAL A 643 -11.39 25.89 -12.52
C VAL A 643 -12.24 26.85 -11.68
N PRO A 644 -11.61 27.74 -10.88
CA PRO A 644 -12.38 28.65 -10.05
C PRO A 644 -13.07 29.73 -10.88
N ILE A 645 -14.37 29.98 -10.60
CA ILE A 645 -15.15 31.07 -11.16
C ILE A 645 -15.82 31.89 -10.07
N THR A 646 -16.19 33.11 -10.40
CA THR A 646 -17.06 33.96 -9.58
C THR A 646 -18.48 33.94 -10.12
N PHE A 647 -19.40 33.50 -9.30
CA PHE A 647 -20.84 33.48 -9.63
C PHE A 647 -21.56 34.64 -8.95
N GLU A 648 -22.25 35.43 -9.72
CA GLU A 648 -23.04 36.60 -9.24
C GLU A 648 -24.52 36.27 -9.23
N GLU A 649 -25.30 36.94 -8.38
CA GLU A 649 -26.75 36.84 -8.49
C GLU A 649 -27.23 37.62 -9.72
N ARG A 650 -28.23 37.08 -10.41
CA ARG A 650 -28.85 37.71 -11.62
C ARG A 650 -29.17 39.18 -11.39
N ARG A 651 -28.87 40.03 -12.37
CA ARG A 651 -29.19 41.44 -12.30
C ARG A 651 -30.67 41.72 -12.58
N ALA A 652 -31.35 40.88 -13.39
CA ALA A 652 -32.77 40.97 -13.71
C ALA A 652 -33.38 39.56 -13.84
N GLY A 653 -34.72 39.45 -13.59
CA GLY A 653 -35.48 38.20 -13.75
C GLY A 653 -35.73 37.40 -12.47
N THR A 654 -36.78 36.56 -12.45
CA THR A 654 -37.15 35.68 -11.32
C THR A 654 -36.55 34.31 -11.42
N SER A 655 -36.07 33.75 -10.30
CA SER A 655 -35.49 32.40 -10.25
C SER A 655 -36.54 31.35 -10.59
N LYS A 656 -36.27 30.50 -11.59
CA LYS A 656 -37.14 29.39 -12.03
C LYS A 656 -36.97 28.12 -11.18
N LEU A 657 -36.37 28.22 -9.99
CA LEU A 657 -36.15 27.10 -9.08
C LEU A 657 -37.46 26.68 -8.42
N SER A 658 -38.10 25.61 -8.91
CA SER A 658 -39.21 24.97 -8.22
C SER A 658 -38.73 23.80 -7.36
N ARG A 659 -39.44 23.54 -6.23
CA ARG A 659 -39.15 22.39 -5.37
C ARG A 659 -39.20 21.06 -6.14
N GLY A 660 -40.04 20.95 -7.16
CA GLY A 660 -40.18 19.78 -8.02
C GLY A 660 -38.90 19.45 -8.80
N ILE A 661 -38.21 20.45 -9.36
CA ILE A 661 -36.96 20.28 -10.13
C ILE A 661 -35.83 19.75 -9.23
N VAL A 662 -35.78 20.21 -7.98
CA VAL A 662 -34.76 19.71 -7.01
C VAL A 662 -35.02 18.25 -6.66
N VAL A 663 -36.26 17.88 -6.38
CA VAL A 663 -36.64 16.49 -6.03
C VAL A 663 -36.41 15.56 -7.23
N GLU A 664 -36.73 15.97 -8.43
CA GLU A 664 -36.47 15.19 -9.66
C GLU A 664 -34.96 14.95 -9.86
N ALA A 665 -34.14 15.99 -9.71
CA ALA A 665 -32.70 15.87 -9.85
C ALA A 665 -32.09 14.88 -8.81
N LEU A 666 -32.54 14.97 -7.55
CA LEU A 666 -32.10 14.02 -6.50
C LEU A 666 -32.53 12.58 -6.82
N TRP A 667 -33.74 12.38 -7.29
CA TRP A 667 -34.25 11.05 -7.67
C TRP A 667 -33.50 10.46 -8.86
N ARG A 668 -33.23 11.24 -9.89
CA ARG A 668 -32.43 10.80 -11.06
C ARG A 668 -31.00 10.42 -10.68
N VAL A 669 -30.34 11.20 -9.83
CA VAL A 669 -29.01 10.90 -9.30
C VAL A 669 -29.03 9.57 -8.57
N LEU A 670 -30.04 9.29 -7.76
CA LEU A 670 -30.20 8.01 -7.07
C LEU A 670 -30.40 6.84 -8.04
N GLN A 671 -31.27 7.02 -9.04
CA GLN A 671 -31.53 6.02 -10.08
C GLN A 671 -30.24 5.66 -10.85
N TRP A 672 -29.43 6.66 -11.26
CA TRP A 672 -28.15 6.41 -11.94
C TRP A 672 -27.17 5.68 -11.03
N GLY A 673 -27.04 6.10 -9.78
CA GLY A 673 -26.16 5.46 -8.81
C GLY A 673 -26.53 4.00 -8.52
N ILE A 674 -27.82 3.69 -8.39
CA ILE A 674 -28.32 2.32 -8.20
C ILE A 674 -28.10 1.48 -9.46
N ARG A 675 -28.56 1.98 -10.62
CA ARG A 675 -28.46 1.26 -11.90
C ARG A 675 -27.01 0.90 -12.22
N ASP A 676 -26.10 1.84 -12.07
CA ASP A 676 -24.71 1.63 -12.44
C ASP A 676 -23.93 0.79 -11.43
N ARG A 677 -24.34 0.77 -10.14
CA ARG A 677 -23.79 -0.18 -9.14
C ARG A 677 -24.32 -1.61 -9.32
N LEU A 678 -25.57 -1.78 -9.71
CA LEU A 678 -26.17 -3.09 -9.99
C LEU A 678 -25.65 -3.69 -11.29
N LEU A 679 -25.50 -2.89 -12.36
CA LEU A 679 -25.02 -3.34 -13.67
C LEU A 679 -23.50 -3.57 -13.69
N ARG A 680 -22.70 -2.89 -12.83
CA ARG A 680 -21.25 -3.14 -12.68
C ARG A 680 -20.92 -4.51 -12.07
N ARG A 681 -21.89 -5.24 -11.52
CA ARG A 681 -21.70 -6.65 -11.16
C ARG A 681 -21.62 -7.60 -12.37
N GLY A 682 -21.87 -7.13 -13.59
CA GLY A 682 -21.96 -7.98 -14.79
C GLY A 682 -21.22 -7.51 -16.05
N SER A 683 -20.58 -6.35 -16.12
CA SER A 683 -19.90 -5.95 -17.37
C SER A 683 -18.56 -5.23 -17.16
N LYS A 684 -17.56 -5.70 -17.86
CA LYS A 684 -16.25 -5.07 -18.07
C LYS A 684 -16.42 -3.70 -18.73
N LYS A 685 -15.65 -2.68 -18.28
CA LYS A 685 -15.52 -1.38 -18.94
C LYS A 685 -15.37 -1.50 -20.45
N PRO A 686 -16.09 -0.73 -21.26
CA PRO A 686 -15.75 -0.60 -22.67
C PRO A 686 -14.39 0.10 -22.81
N SER A 687 -13.47 -0.53 -23.52
CA SER A 687 -12.21 0.07 -23.91
C SER A 687 -12.47 1.15 -24.96
N ALA A 688 -12.07 2.39 -24.71
CA ALA A 688 -11.97 3.41 -25.74
C ALA A 688 -11.00 2.93 -26.82
N SER A 689 -11.47 2.85 -28.06
CA SER A 689 -10.64 2.64 -29.25
C SER A 689 -9.86 3.93 -29.51
N PRO A 690 -8.54 3.89 -29.75
CA PRO A 690 -7.86 5.02 -30.33
C PRO A 690 -8.21 5.03 -31.83
N GLY A 691 -8.82 6.10 -32.29
CA GLY A 691 -8.90 6.43 -33.72
C GLY A 691 -7.48 6.56 -34.29
N THR A 692 -7.33 6.06 -35.49
CA THR A 692 -6.17 5.98 -36.38
C THR A 692 -5.37 7.26 -36.46
#